data_bff82059f6ae24e3356bf423a029b007
#
_entry.id   bff82059f6ae24e3356bf423a029b007
#
_cell.length_a   1.000
_cell.length_b   1.000
_cell.length_c   1.000
_cell.angle_alpha   90.00
_cell.angle_beta   90.00
_cell.angle_gamma   90.00
#
_symmetry.space_group_name_H-M   'P 1'
#
loop_
_entity.id
_entity.type
_entity.pdbx_description
1 polymer ?
#
loop_
_entity_poly.entity_id
_entity_poly.type
_entity_poly.pdbx_seq_one_letter_code
_entity_poly.pdbx_strand_id
1 'polypeptide(L)'
;MEYNPAAIEAKWQEAWNNAAVFESDVDQSKPKFYCLEMFPYPSGKMHMGHVRNYSIGDSMARFRRLAGFNVLYPMGYDSFGMPAENAAKKIGGHPHDVTWSNIESIRGDLKRMGFSYDWRRELATSDATYYKWNQWIFLKFYEMGLVERRTAPVNWCEPCGTVLANEQVKNNRCWRCAEEVRQKDMAQWFLKMTTYADELLDALDDIEFPENVKAMQRNWIGRSHGVDIDFPIVGSEDVIRAFTTRPDTIFGVTFVTLAPEHPLCESLVSGTEYEASYRELADECARMSEFDRINMLRDKKGVFLGRYATNPLTGEEVPIYAGNFVVASYGTGAVMAVPGHDQRDFDFAKKYEIPIRQVLSEDEGKEPKVTGRAFEGLGWMVNSGRENFDGLYGDDAKQAVIQALEQEGKGKGTVQYRLKDWLLSRQRFWGTPIPFIHCDDCGVVPVPAEDLPVELPLDVVFTEGQSGNPLASHSGFVNTICPLCGIEAKRETDTMDTFYDSSWYFLRFTDAMNSEAPFDKINADYWMDGGVDLYIGGIEHAVMHLLYARFFTKALRDAGLNEVSEPFSRLVCQGMVNAPTPYCASCNVELHVDLKDTPCPTCGDALTFRSAKMSKSLGNTVSPELMIEKFGADTVRLFILFGANPEAGMDWSDSAIESNYRQMRAIHTALVQGIENDSASGLMDDWLLARSRKAHRDWNSQMSNIGLRDGVMISHFEMVSDWQWAQRRGGVSHEAAQAYLRMWIPMLYPATPHIAEEMWETLGESTMLANTVINMESTPNENDTIILAQEEYLRRVIDRARGVRELAQRHTDGNLSSVIIQTAQVWKDELANKAIQMHQESFDFKQGGNKFLQTQPYFRDEETKGEVMQFWKMVVVGQKKRRGRIYTWGEQENNLIQSGFDEVAFLTANAGFMSEALEIGTVEVYRAGDGEDVAGKARSSLPLEPGIAWR
;
A
#
# COMPACT_ATOMS: atom_id res chain seq x y z
N MET A 1 0.19 39.16 -16.14
CA MET A 1 -0.17 37.94 -16.90
C MET A 1 -1.34 37.29 -16.18
N GLU A 2 -2.40 36.87 -16.88
CA GLU A 2 -3.56 36.19 -16.26
C GLU A 2 -3.33 34.65 -16.26
N TYR A 3 -3.68 34.00 -15.16
CA TYR A 3 -3.57 32.55 -15.06
C TYR A 3 -4.63 31.87 -15.93
N ASN A 4 -4.18 31.23 -17.01
CA ASN A 4 -5.03 30.46 -17.93
C ASN A 4 -4.52 29.02 -18.03
N PRO A 5 -5.01 28.10 -17.16
CA PRO A 5 -4.51 26.73 -17.11
C PRO A 5 -4.65 26.01 -18.46
N ALA A 6 -5.77 26.14 -19.16
CA ALA A 6 -6.00 25.44 -20.42
C ALA A 6 -4.96 25.79 -21.51
N ALA A 7 -4.57 27.06 -21.61
CA ALA A 7 -3.58 27.51 -22.58
C ALA A 7 -2.16 27.05 -22.20
N ILE A 8 -1.83 27.12 -20.90
CA ILE A 8 -0.53 26.69 -20.36
C ILE A 8 -0.35 25.19 -20.53
N GLU A 9 -1.36 24.42 -20.17
CA GLU A 9 -1.35 22.95 -20.26
C GLU A 9 -1.19 22.46 -21.69
N ALA A 10 -1.98 23.02 -22.63
CA ALA A 10 -1.87 22.67 -24.04
C ALA A 10 -0.47 22.97 -24.62
N LYS A 11 0.08 24.14 -24.32
CA LYS A 11 1.43 24.55 -24.73
C LYS A 11 2.50 23.54 -24.29
N TRP A 12 2.48 23.20 -23.01
CA TRP A 12 3.56 22.37 -22.45
C TRP A 12 3.43 20.89 -22.78
N GLN A 13 2.19 20.36 -22.85
CA GLN A 13 1.97 19.00 -23.34
C GLN A 13 2.45 18.81 -24.77
N GLU A 14 2.21 19.80 -25.65
CA GLU A 14 2.73 19.79 -27.00
C GLU A 14 4.26 19.92 -27.03
N ALA A 15 4.85 20.80 -26.23
CA ALA A 15 6.30 21.00 -26.15
C ALA A 15 7.02 19.75 -25.66
N TRP A 16 6.54 19.10 -24.61
CA TRP A 16 7.11 17.84 -24.10
C TRP A 16 7.03 16.72 -25.12
N ASN A 17 5.89 16.58 -25.80
CA ASN A 17 5.71 15.55 -26.82
C ASN A 17 6.66 15.76 -28.00
N ASN A 18 6.76 17.01 -28.51
CA ASN A 18 7.62 17.32 -29.66
C ASN A 18 9.12 17.15 -29.34
N ALA A 19 9.52 17.38 -28.11
CA ALA A 19 10.90 17.23 -27.67
C ALA A 19 11.22 15.83 -27.12
N ALA A 20 10.22 14.92 -27.04
CA ALA A 20 10.36 13.54 -26.56
C ALA A 20 11.07 13.44 -25.18
N VAL A 21 10.79 14.39 -24.28
CA VAL A 21 11.56 14.60 -23.04
C VAL A 21 11.41 13.49 -22.00
N PHE A 22 10.41 12.63 -22.15
CA PHE A 22 10.13 11.54 -21.20
C PHE A 22 10.56 10.17 -21.72
N GLU A 23 11.08 10.10 -22.94
CA GLU A 23 11.63 8.89 -23.50
C GLU A 23 12.97 8.53 -22.84
N SER A 24 13.12 7.27 -22.45
CA SER A 24 14.28 6.80 -21.69
C SER A 24 14.85 5.53 -22.29
N ASP A 25 16.14 5.57 -22.63
CA ASP A 25 16.92 4.43 -23.04
C ASP A 25 17.95 4.07 -21.97
N VAL A 26 18.64 2.94 -22.10
CA VAL A 26 19.70 2.53 -21.18
C VAL A 26 20.81 3.58 -21.15
N ASP A 27 21.10 4.15 -19.99
CA ASP A 27 22.16 5.13 -19.75
C ASP A 27 22.91 4.78 -18.44
N GLN A 28 24.03 4.08 -18.59
CA GLN A 28 24.85 3.67 -17.44
C GLN A 28 25.60 4.84 -16.76
N SER A 29 25.58 6.03 -17.33
CA SER A 29 26.20 7.21 -16.74
C SER A 29 25.38 7.85 -15.63
N LYS A 30 24.10 7.46 -15.51
CA LYS A 30 23.15 7.96 -14.52
C LYS A 30 22.63 6.82 -13.65
N PRO A 31 22.30 7.10 -12.38
CA PRO A 31 21.54 6.14 -11.59
C PRO A 31 20.17 5.91 -12.23
N LYS A 32 19.75 4.64 -12.32
CA LYS A 32 18.43 4.30 -12.87
C LYS A 32 17.33 4.52 -11.84
N PHE A 33 16.12 4.79 -12.32
CA PHE A 33 14.92 4.74 -11.50
C PHE A 33 13.75 4.25 -12.34
N TYR A 34 13.26 3.05 -12.02
CA TYR A 34 12.09 2.49 -12.66
C TYR A 34 10.86 2.72 -11.78
N CYS A 35 9.97 3.63 -12.20
CA CYS A 35 8.69 3.91 -11.57
C CYS A 35 7.56 3.24 -12.36
N LEU A 36 6.69 2.53 -11.69
CA LEU A 36 5.60 1.81 -12.34
C LEU A 36 4.36 1.80 -11.44
N GLU A 37 3.20 2.02 -12.05
CA GLU A 37 1.91 1.75 -11.42
C GLU A 37 1.27 0.50 -12.02
N MET A 38 0.36 -0.10 -11.26
CA MET A 38 -0.53 -1.11 -11.80
C MET A 38 -1.34 -0.48 -12.94
N PHE A 39 -1.19 -1.03 -14.13
CA PHE A 39 -1.86 -0.51 -15.31
C PHE A 39 -3.38 -0.76 -15.29
N PRO A 40 -4.17 0.11 -15.95
CA PRO A 40 -5.62 0.07 -15.86
C PRO A 40 -6.24 -1.07 -16.65
N TYR A 41 -7.38 -1.58 -16.15
CA TYR A 41 -8.31 -2.39 -16.94
C TYR A 41 -9.18 -1.46 -17.82
N PRO A 42 -9.13 -1.54 -19.16
CA PRO A 42 -9.91 -0.67 -20.05
C PRO A 42 -11.38 -1.11 -20.14
N SER A 43 -12.05 -1.22 -18.99
CA SER A 43 -13.45 -1.61 -18.88
C SER A 43 -14.43 -0.43 -18.85
N GLY A 44 -13.95 0.78 -19.17
CA GLY A 44 -14.68 2.05 -19.26
C GLY A 44 -13.80 3.23 -18.87
N LYS A 45 -14.38 4.43 -18.81
CA LYS A 45 -13.69 5.71 -18.52
C LYS A 45 -12.93 5.70 -17.19
N MET A 46 -11.90 6.51 -17.10
CA MET A 46 -11.17 6.78 -15.85
C MET A 46 -12.04 7.50 -14.81
N HIS A 47 -11.64 7.42 -13.56
CA HIS A 47 -12.21 8.18 -12.44
C HIS A 47 -11.08 8.66 -11.51
N MET A 48 -11.39 9.52 -10.56
CA MET A 48 -10.40 10.16 -9.69
C MET A 48 -9.55 9.16 -8.87
N GLY A 49 -10.01 7.94 -8.65
CA GLY A 49 -9.18 6.88 -8.06
C GLY A 49 -7.99 6.48 -8.92
N HIS A 50 -8.15 6.44 -10.26
CA HIS A 50 -7.03 6.23 -11.20
C HIS A 50 -6.08 7.43 -11.20
N VAL A 51 -6.64 8.65 -11.24
CA VAL A 51 -5.85 9.88 -11.20
C VAL A 51 -4.95 9.93 -9.97
N ARG A 52 -5.46 9.44 -8.80
CA ARG A 52 -4.66 9.37 -7.58
C ARG A 52 -3.44 8.45 -7.74
N ASN A 53 -3.66 7.24 -8.24
CA ASN A 53 -2.59 6.28 -8.47
C ASN A 53 -1.49 6.88 -9.34
N TYR A 54 -1.88 7.38 -10.51
CA TYR A 54 -0.95 7.89 -11.53
C TYR A 54 -0.33 9.24 -11.18
N SER A 55 -1.00 10.08 -10.39
CA SER A 55 -0.40 11.33 -9.91
C SER A 55 0.72 11.09 -8.91
N ILE A 56 0.63 10.04 -8.07
CA ILE A 56 1.69 9.66 -7.13
C ILE A 56 2.94 9.24 -7.91
N GLY A 57 2.79 8.34 -8.87
CA GLY A 57 3.91 7.86 -9.69
C GLY A 57 4.55 8.96 -10.53
N ASP A 58 3.73 9.77 -11.21
CA ASP A 58 4.24 10.87 -12.03
C ASP A 58 5.02 11.91 -11.21
N SER A 59 4.54 12.22 -10.01
CA SER A 59 5.25 13.15 -9.12
C SER A 59 6.62 12.59 -8.73
N MET A 60 6.71 11.31 -8.44
CA MET A 60 7.98 10.65 -8.11
C MET A 60 8.89 10.55 -9.33
N ALA A 61 8.37 10.21 -10.49
CA ALA A 61 9.13 10.15 -11.74
C ALA A 61 9.75 11.51 -12.10
N ARG A 62 8.96 12.60 -12.00
CA ARG A 62 9.45 13.98 -12.23
C ARG A 62 10.48 14.41 -11.18
N PHE A 63 10.24 14.12 -9.90
CA PHE A 63 11.19 14.40 -8.84
C PHE A 63 12.54 13.70 -9.09
N ARG A 64 12.53 12.41 -9.47
CA ARG A 64 13.75 11.65 -9.76
C ARG A 64 14.49 12.17 -11.00
N ARG A 65 13.76 12.60 -12.04
CA ARG A 65 14.39 13.27 -13.19
C ARG A 65 15.09 14.56 -12.80
N LEU A 66 14.44 15.42 -12.00
CA LEU A 66 15.07 16.63 -11.45
C LEU A 66 16.33 16.31 -10.62
N ALA A 67 16.34 15.17 -9.94
CA ALA A 67 17.50 14.69 -9.19
C ALA A 67 18.59 14.04 -10.06
N GLY A 68 18.43 13.99 -11.37
CA GLY A 68 19.43 13.50 -12.31
C GLY A 68 19.39 11.99 -12.57
N PHE A 69 18.35 11.29 -12.16
CA PHE A 69 18.16 9.87 -12.48
C PHE A 69 17.76 9.66 -13.94
N ASN A 70 18.17 8.53 -14.51
CA ASN A 70 17.59 7.98 -15.72
C ASN A 70 16.27 7.27 -15.34
N VAL A 71 15.12 7.81 -15.75
CA VAL A 71 13.82 7.37 -15.26
C VAL A 71 13.04 6.64 -16.33
N LEU A 72 12.77 5.35 -16.11
CA LEU A 72 11.78 4.59 -16.89
C LEU A 72 10.42 4.74 -16.25
N TYR A 73 9.45 5.29 -16.99
CA TYR A 73 8.08 5.48 -16.53
C TYR A 73 7.11 5.19 -17.68
N PRO A 74 6.74 3.92 -17.89
CA PRO A 74 5.91 3.46 -19.00
C PRO A 74 4.43 3.39 -18.61
N MET A 75 3.56 3.25 -19.61
CA MET A 75 2.11 3.00 -19.47
C MET A 75 1.63 1.92 -20.43
N GLY A 76 0.63 1.16 -20.00
CA GLY A 76 -0.06 0.16 -20.81
C GLY A 76 -1.43 -0.16 -20.24
N TYR A 77 -2.04 -1.24 -20.76
CA TYR A 77 -3.42 -1.61 -20.42
C TYR A 77 -3.53 -3.12 -20.21
N ASP A 78 -4.05 -3.53 -19.05
CA ASP A 78 -4.48 -4.92 -18.84
C ASP A 78 -5.83 -5.12 -19.50
N SER A 79 -5.81 -5.54 -20.76
CA SER A 79 -6.92 -5.38 -21.69
C SER A 79 -7.68 -6.67 -21.99
N PHE A 80 -7.22 -7.81 -21.48
CA PHE A 80 -7.95 -9.07 -21.51
C PHE A 80 -8.90 -9.24 -20.30
N GLY A 81 -9.70 -10.29 -20.32
CA GLY A 81 -10.50 -10.75 -19.20
C GLY A 81 -11.99 -10.39 -19.26
N MET A 82 -12.72 -10.87 -18.25
CA MET A 82 -14.18 -10.76 -18.17
C MET A 82 -14.77 -9.35 -18.22
N PRO A 83 -14.13 -8.28 -17.71
CA PRO A 83 -14.73 -6.95 -17.74
C PRO A 83 -15.08 -6.47 -19.15
N ALA A 84 -14.13 -6.59 -20.07
CA ALA A 84 -14.31 -6.18 -21.46
C ALA A 84 -15.31 -7.08 -22.19
N GLU A 85 -15.21 -8.41 -22.01
CA GLU A 85 -16.14 -9.37 -22.62
C GLU A 85 -17.59 -9.13 -22.16
N ASN A 86 -17.81 -8.90 -20.86
CA ASN A 86 -19.15 -8.62 -20.33
C ASN A 86 -19.69 -7.25 -20.80
N ALA A 87 -18.83 -6.24 -20.95
CA ALA A 87 -19.23 -4.96 -21.53
C ALA A 87 -19.67 -5.13 -22.99
N ALA A 88 -18.89 -5.88 -23.78
CA ALA A 88 -19.24 -6.17 -25.17
C ALA A 88 -20.57 -6.93 -25.32
N LYS A 89 -20.79 -7.93 -24.48
CA LYS A 89 -22.06 -8.68 -24.46
C LYS A 89 -23.28 -7.80 -24.19
N LYS A 90 -23.17 -6.83 -23.29
CA LYS A 90 -24.26 -5.88 -22.96
C LYS A 90 -24.65 -4.95 -24.09
N ILE A 91 -23.67 -4.55 -24.92
CA ILE A 91 -23.93 -3.60 -26.02
C ILE A 91 -24.07 -4.30 -27.37
N GLY A 92 -23.92 -5.64 -27.41
CA GLY A 92 -23.98 -6.42 -28.65
C GLY A 92 -22.81 -6.18 -29.60
N GLY A 93 -21.61 -5.84 -29.05
CA GLY A 93 -20.37 -5.56 -29.78
C GLY A 93 -19.33 -6.66 -29.63
N HIS A 94 -18.16 -6.48 -30.28
CA HIS A 94 -17.00 -7.35 -30.08
C HIS A 94 -16.10 -6.84 -28.94
N PRO A 95 -15.54 -7.70 -28.06
CA PRO A 95 -14.65 -7.28 -26.98
C PRO A 95 -13.45 -6.47 -27.44
N HIS A 96 -12.89 -6.79 -28.59
CA HIS A 96 -11.81 -6.04 -29.21
C HIS A 96 -12.15 -4.56 -29.38
N ASP A 97 -13.25 -4.25 -30.06
CA ASP A 97 -13.61 -2.87 -30.39
C ASP A 97 -13.93 -2.05 -29.15
N VAL A 98 -14.63 -2.66 -28.19
CA VAL A 98 -14.95 -2.03 -26.90
C VAL A 98 -13.68 -1.73 -26.11
N THR A 99 -12.74 -2.67 -26.09
CA THR A 99 -11.45 -2.53 -25.40
C THR A 99 -10.63 -1.40 -26.00
N TRP A 100 -10.44 -1.39 -27.31
CA TRP A 100 -9.65 -0.37 -27.98
C TRP A 100 -10.27 1.03 -27.89
N SER A 101 -11.60 1.15 -27.98
CA SER A 101 -12.28 2.43 -27.73
C SER A 101 -12.06 2.95 -26.31
N ASN A 102 -12.07 2.06 -25.31
CA ASN A 102 -11.77 2.45 -23.93
C ASN A 102 -10.29 2.83 -23.73
N ILE A 103 -9.36 2.13 -24.37
CA ILE A 103 -7.93 2.45 -24.37
C ILE A 103 -7.70 3.86 -24.91
N GLU A 104 -8.31 4.21 -26.04
CA GLU A 104 -8.20 5.55 -26.63
C GLU A 104 -8.72 6.64 -25.68
N SER A 105 -9.86 6.39 -25.02
CA SER A 105 -10.41 7.32 -24.02
C SER A 105 -9.47 7.50 -22.83
N ILE A 106 -8.95 6.40 -22.26
CA ILE A 106 -8.02 6.44 -21.13
C ILE A 106 -6.71 7.13 -21.52
N ARG A 107 -6.15 6.82 -22.68
CA ARG A 107 -4.96 7.48 -23.23
C ARG A 107 -5.15 8.99 -23.33
N GLY A 108 -6.31 9.42 -23.83
CA GLY A 108 -6.69 10.83 -23.92
C GLY A 108 -6.69 11.50 -22.55
N ASP A 109 -7.32 10.89 -21.55
CA ASP A 109 -7.38 11.39 -20.18
C ASP A 109 -5.98 11.48 -19.54
N LEU A 110 -5.14 10.44 -19.71
CA LEU A 110 -3.77 10.42 -19.19
C LEU A 110 -2.89 11.52 -19.80
N LYS A 111 -3.00 11.74 -21.11
CA LYS A 111 -2.29 12.83 -21.82
C LYS A 111 -2.76 14.20 -21.35
N ARG A 112 -4.08 14.40 -21.18
CA ARG A 112 -4.63 15.66 -20.66
C ARG A 112 -4.21 15.95 -19.22
N MET A 113 -3.96 14.92 -18.39
CA MET A 113 -3.37 15.09 -17.05
C MET A 113 -1.91 15.50 -17.08
N GLY A 114 -1.25 15.42 -18.25
CA GLY A 114 0.15 15.77 -18.43
C GLY A 114 1.11 14.80 -17.78
N PHE A 115 0.76 13.52 -17.67
CA PHE A 115 1.66 12.51 -17.09
C PHE A 115 2.88 12.24 -17.97
N SER A 116 4.05 12.06 -17.35
CA SER A 116 5.36 11.99 -17.99
C SER A 116 5.75 10.58 -18.42
N TYR A 117 4.81 9.85 -19.03
CA TYR A 117 5.06 8.49 -19.53
C TYR A 117 5.96 8.47 -20.78
N ASP A 118 6.80 7.44 -20.88
CA ASP A 118 7.45 7.06 -22.15
C ASP A 118 6.44 6.32 -23.04
N TRP A 119 5.70 7.07 -23.84
CA TRP A 119 4.65 6.55 -24.73
C TRP A 119 5.16 5.64 -25.84
N ARG A 120 6.47 5.59 -26.13
CA ARG A 120 7.04 4.59 -27.05
C ARG A 120 6.86 3.17 -26.55
N ARG A 121 6.75 3.00 -25.24
CA ARG A 121 6.63 1.71 -24.55
C ARG A 121 5.21 1.30 -24.27
N GLU A 122 4.24 2.06 -24.80
CA GLU A 122 2.82 1.74 -24.63
C GLU A 122 2.49 0.34 -25.14
N LEU A 123 1.77 -0.44 -24.35
CA LEU A 123 1.33 -1.78 -24.69
C LEU A 123 -0.11 -2.07 -24.21
N ALA A 124 -0.74 -3.05 -24.87
CA ALA A 124 -2.02 -3.62 -24.45
C ALA A 124 -1.88 -5.13 -24.41
N THR A 125 -2.29 -5.76 -23.32
CA THR A 125 -2.12 -7.21 -23.15
C THR A 125 -2.93 -8.03 -24.17
N SER A 126 -4.01 -7.46 -24.72
CA SER A 126 -4.82 -8.07 -25.79
C SER A 126 -4.29 -7.85 -27.21
N ASP A 127 -3.17 -7.14 -27.37
CA ASP A 127 -2.49 -7.04 -28.65
C ASP A 127 -1.72 -8.32 -28.96
N ALA A 128 -1.80 -8.80 -30.20
CA ALA A 128 -1.13 -10.03 -30.64
C ALA A 128 0.40 -9.95 -30.47
N THR A 129 0.98 -8.75 -30.57
CA THR A 129 2.41 -8.52 -30.35
C THR A 129 2.82 -8.69 -28.89
N TYR A 130 1.86 -8.59 -27.96
CA TYR A 130 2.09 -8.85 -26.53
C TYR A 130 1.78 -10.32 -26.19
N TYR A 131 0.55 -10.81 -26.47
CA TYR A 131 0.16 -12.14 -26.03
C TYR A 131 0.85 -13.29 -26.78
N LYS A 132 1.50 -13.04 -27.92
CA LYS A 132 2.47 -13.96 -28.51
C LYS A 132 3.49 -14.42 -27.47
N TRP A 133 3.97 -13.50 -26.64
CA TRP A 133 4.97 -13.77 -25.63
C TRP A 133 4.40 -14.45 -24.40
N ASN A 134 3.13 -14.22 -24.07
CA ASN A 134 2.42 -15.03 -23.09
C ASN A 134 2.43 -16.51 -23.48
N GLN A 135 2.10 -16.77 -24.73
CA GLN A 135 2.09 -18.13 -25.28
C GLN A 135 3.49 -18.74 -25.30
N TRP A 136 4.49 -17.99 -25.72
CA TRP A 136 5.88 -18.43 -25.74
C TRP A 136 6.39 -18.75 -24.32
N ILE A 137 6.14 -17.90 -23.33
CA ILE A 137 6.51 -18.11 -21.94
C ILE A 137 5.78 -19.35 -21.39
N PHE A 138 4.52 -19.57 -21.76
CA PHE A 138 3.78 -20.76 -21.34
C PHE A 138 4.42 -22.05 -21.87
N LEU A 139 4.83 -22.07 -23.14
CA LEU A 139 5.57 -23.20 -23.71
C LEU A 139 6.91 -23.42 -23.01
N LYS A 140 7.61 -22.34 -22.68
CA LYS A 140 8.86 -22.40 -21.92
C LYS A 140 8.67 -22.98 -20.52
N PHE A 141 7.63 -22.57 -19.80
CA PHE A 141 7.28 -23.15 -18.51
C PHE A 141 6.83 -24.60 -18.62
N TYR A 142 6.19 -24.99 -19.73
CA TYR A 142 5.88 -26.39 -20.00
C TYR A 142 7.16 -27.23 -20.17
N GLU A 143 8.13 -26.74 -20.95
CA GLU A 143 9.45 -27.39 -21.09
C GLU A 143 10.17 -27.57 -19.74
N MET A 144 10.05 -26.58 -18.84
CA MET A 144 10.62 -26.64 -17.48
C MET A 144 9.83 -27.54 -16.54
N GLY A 145 8.70 -28.11 -16.97
CA GLY A 145 7.85 -28.95 -16.11
C GLY A 145 7.01 -28.17 -15.10
N LEU A 146 6.94 -26.85 -15.23
CA LEU A 146 6.12 -25.97 -14.36
C LEU A 146 4.64 -25.92 -14.79
N VAL A 147 4.32 -26.35 -15.99
CA VAL A 147 2.93 -26.43 -16.51
C VAL A 147 2.47 -27.89 -16.50
N GLU A 148 1.27 -28.13 -16.00
CA GLU A 148 0.65 -29.44 -15.96
C GLU A 148 -0.84 -29.36 -16.35
N ARG A 149 -1.32 -30.33 -17.16
CA ARG A 149 -2.74 -30.52 -17.41
C ARG A 149 -3.24 -31.72 -16.65
N ARG A 150 -4.17 -31.53 -15.73
CA ARG A 150 -4.74 -32.60 -14.89
C ARG A 150 -6.22 -32.37 -14.61
N THR A 151 -6.95 -33.45 -14.33
CA THR A 151 -8.31 -33.38 -13.79
C THR A 151 -8.25 -33.11 -12.30
N ALA A 152 -8.97 -32.09 -11.85
CA ALA A 152 -9.04 -31.70 -10.44
C ALA A 152 -10.41 -31.06 -10.16
N PRO A 153 -10.88 -31.09 -8.90
CA PRO A 153 -12.00 -30.26 -8.47
C PRO A 153 -11.61 -28.80 -8.54
N VAL A 154 -12.39 -28.02 -9.28
CA VAL A 154 -12.13 -26.57 -9.52
C VAL A 154 -13.32 -25.75 -9.09
N ASN A 155 -13.06 -24.50 -8.72
CA ASN A 155 -14.10 -23.54 -8.37
C ASN A 155 -14.83 -23.08 -9.63
N TRP A 156 -16.10 -23.46 -9.78
CA TRP A 156 -16.93 -23.09 -10.91
C TRP A 156 -17.94 -22.01 -10.54
N CYS A 157 -17.95 -20.92 -11.28
CA CYS A 157 -18.97 -19.88 -11.17
C CYS A 157 -19.99 -20.04 -12.28
N GLU A 158 -21.21 -20.47 -11.93
CA GLU A 158 -22.26 -20.74 -12.90
C GLU A 158 -22.69 -19.50 -13.70
N PRO A 159 -22.99 -18.33 -13.04
CA PRO A 159 -23.35 -17.13 -13.79
C PRO A 159 -22.23 -16.57 -14.67
N CYS A 160 -20.96 -16.71 -14.25
CA CYS A 160 -19.83 -16.29 -15.07
C CYS A 160 -19.47 -17.31 -16.14
N GLY A 161 -19.94 -18.57 -16.03
CA GLY A 161 -19.64 -19.67 -16.97
C GLY A 161 -18.15 -20.00 -17.07
N THR A 162 -17.42 -19.92 -15.95
CA THR A 162 -15.96 -20.12 -15.95
C THR A 162 -15.42 -20.62 -14.62
N VAL A 163 -14.24 -21.21 -14.70
CA VAL A 163 -13.44 -21.61 -13.54
C VAL A 163 -12.78 -20.38 -12.88
N LEU A 164 -12.61 -20.43 -11.58
CA LEU A 164 -11.94 -19.41 -10.77
C LEU A 164 -10.72 -20.00 -10.06
N ALA A 165 -9.63 -19.26 -10.01
CA ALA A 165 -8.52 -19.57 -9.11
C ALA A 165 -8.96 -19.40 -7.65
N ASN A 166 -8.25 -20.04 -6.70
CA ASN A 166 -8.61 -20.00 -5.28
C ASN A 166 -8.62 -18.56 -4.73
N GLU A 167 -7.70 -17.74 -5.20
CA GLU A 167 -7.55 -16.34 -4.86
C GLU A 167 -8.73 -15.46 -5.31
N GLN A 168 -9.48 -15.94 -6.31
CA GLN A 168 -10.65 -15.29 -6.89
C GLN A 168 -11.97 -15.68 -6.19
N VAL A 169 -11.89 -16.53 -5.15
CA VAL A 169 -13.03 -16.93 -4.34
C VAL A 169 -12.93 -16.32 -2.96
N LYS A 170 -13.93 -15.51 -2.57
CA LYS A 170 -13.98 -14.86 -1.26
C LYS A 170 -15.25 -15.28 -0.53
N ASN A 171 -15.10 -15.87 0.65
CA ASN A 171 -16.25 -16.36 1.43
C ASN A 171 -17.19 -17.26 0.60
N ASN A 172 -16.63 -18.19 -0.16
CA ASN A 172 -17.34 -19.10 -1.09
C ASN A 172 -18.11 -18.39 -2.21
N ARG A 173 -17.77 -17.14 -2.50
CA ARG A 173 -18.40 -16.34 -3.55
C ARG A 173 -17.41 -15.90 -4.61
N CYS A 174 -17.87 -15.81 -5.83
CA CYS A 174 -17.11 -15.27 -6.93
C CYS A 174 -16.72 -13.80 -6.64
N TRP A 175 -15.45 -13.50 -6.72
CA TRP A 175 -14.93 -12.13 -6.51
C TRP A 175 -15.55 -11.08 -7.43
N ARG A 176 -16.13 -11.55 -8.55
CA ARG A 176 -16.67 -10.72 -9.63
C ARG A 176 -18.18 -10.47 -9.54
N CYS A 177 -18.98 -11.54 -9.47
CA CYS A 177 -20.44 -11.45 -9.46
C CYS A 177 -21.05 -11.65 -8.08
N ALA A 178 -20.24 -11.99 -7.07
CA ALA A 178 -20.65 -12.28 -5.71
C ALA A 178 -21.62 -13.48 -5.55
N GLU A 179 -21.84 -14.26 -6.62
CA GLU A 179 -22.64 -15.48 -6.56
C GLU A 179 -21.85 -16.65 -5.97
N GLU A 180 -22.57 -17.64 -5.46
CA GLU A 180 -22.00 -18.83 -4.84
C GLU A 180 -21.20 -19.65 -5.84
N VAL A 181 -20.01 -20.11 -5.43
CA VAL A 181 -19.11 -20.93 -6.23
C VAL A 181 -19.31 -22.39 -5.88
N ARG A 182 -19.28 -23.29 -6.89
CA ARG A 182 -19.42 -24.73 -6.72
C ARG A 182 -18.15 -25.45 -7.17
N GLN A 183 -17.91 -26.62 -6.59
CA GLN A 183 -16.83 -27.49 -7.05
C GLN A 183 -17.29 -28.30 -8.27
N LYS A 184 -16.41 -28.46 -9.26
CA LYS A 184 -16.64 -29.24 -10.47
C LYS A 184 -15.34 -29.91 -10.92
N ASP A 185 -15.37 -31.21 -11.19
CA ASP A 185 -14.21 -31.93 -11.73
C ASP A 185 -14.02 -31.60 -13.21
N MET A 186 -12.87 -31.01 -13.53
CA MET A 186 -12.54 -30.61 -14.92
C MET A 186 -11.04 -30.83 -15.19
N ALA A 187 -10.72 -31.24 -16.41
CA ALA A 187 -9.34 -31.25 -16.88
C ALA A 187 -8.91 -29.83 -17.21
N GLN A 188 -7.89 -29.33 -16.51
CA GLN A 188 -7.47 -27.94 -16.53
C GLN A 188 -5.95 -27.81 -16.56
N TRP A 189 -5.44 -26.66 -16.97
CA TRP A 189 -4.04 -26.30 -16.92
C TRP A 189 -3.68 -25.61 -15.61
N PHE A 190 -2.58 -26.04 -15.02
CA PHE A 190 -2.05 -25.51 -13.77
C PHE A 190 -0.60 -25.08 -13.94
N LEU A 191 -0.22 -24.00 -13.24
CA LEU A 191 1.16 -23.60 -13.01
C LEU A 191 1.59 -24.08 -11.61
N LYS A 192 2.70 -24.80 -11.54
CA LYS A 192 3.25 -25.38 -10.28
C LYS A 192 3.95 -24.32 -9.44
N MET A 193 3.18 -23.37 -8.98
CA MET A 193 3.62 -22.25 -8.15
C MET A 193 4.14 -22.72 -6.80
N THR A 194 3.65 -23.87 -6.31
CA THR A 194 4.09 -24.50 -5.06
C THR A 194 5.57 -24.88 -5.07
N THR A 195 6.18 -25.07 -6.23
CA THR A 195 7.63 -25.35 -6.38
C THR A 195 8.48 -24.19 -5.85
N TYR A 196 7.96 -22.97 -5.86
CA TYR A 196 8.64 -21.76 -5.37
C TYR A 196 8.14 -21.28 -4.01
N ALA A 197 7.34 -22.09 -3.29
CA ALA A 197 6.69 -21.66 -2.06
C ALA A 197 7.68 -21.17 -0.98
N ASP A 198 8.80 -21.87 -0.78
CA ASP A 198 9.85 -21.48 0.18
C ASP A 198 10.51 -20.17 -0.25
N GLU A 199 10.95 -20.08 -1.50
CA GLU A 199 11.61 -18.88 -2.00
C GLU A 199 10.69 -17.66 -2.00
N LEU A 200 9.40 -17.83 -2.31
CA LEU A 200 8.40 -16.77 -2.21
C LEU A 200 8.20 -16.29 -0.77
N LEU A 201 8.29 -17.21 0.20
CA LEU A 201 8.12 -16.89 1.60
C LEU A 201 9.36 -16.19 2.18
N ASP A 202 10.53 -16.80 1.96
CA ASP A 202 11.78 -16.35 2.57
C ASP A 202 12.22 -14.99 2.03
N ALA A 203 12.05 -14.72 0.74
CA ALA A 203 12.37 -13.44 0.12
C ALA A 203 11.46 -12.25 0.54
N LEU A 204 10.39 -12.48 1.31
CA LEU A 204 9.56 -11.39 1.85
C LEU A 204 10.32 -10.48 2.81
N ASP A 205 11.39 -10.96 3.42
CA ASP A 205 12.17 -10.16 4.35
C ASP A 205 13.12 -9.18 3.64
N ASP A 206 13.42 -9.42 2.36
CA ASP A 206 14.37 -8.65 1.56
C ASP A 206 13.70 -7.51 0.75
N ILE A 207 12.38 -7.41 0.73
CA ILE A 207 11.63 -6.42 -0.06
C ILE A 207 10.95 -5.36 0.82
N GLU A 208 10.86 -4.12 0.31
CA GLU A 208 10.20 -3.00 1.01
C GLU A 208 8.69 -2.95 0.71
N PHE A 209 8.00 -4.02 1.08
CA PHE A 209 6.55 -4.05 1.03
C PHE A 209 5.94 -3.65 2.37
N PRO A 210 4.73 -3.06 2.39
CA PRO A 210 3.99 -2.82 3.63
C PRO A 210 3.81 -4.11 4.44
N GLU A 211 3.98 -4.03 5.77
CA GLU A 211 3.95 -5.21 6.64
C GLU A 211 2.63 -6.00 6.59
N ASN A 212 1.51 -5.31 6.36
CA ASN A 212 0.22 -5.96 6.16
C ASN A 212 0.19 -6.80 4.87
N VAL A 213 0.82 -6.35 3.79
CA VAL A 213 0.95 -7.11 2.53
C VAL A 213 1.83 -8.33 2.74
N LYS A 214 2.99 -8.17 3.40
CA LYS A 214 3.87 -9.29 3.76
C LYS A 214 3.13 -10.32 4.61
N ALA A 215 2.39 -9.87 5.63
CA ALA A 215 1.59 -10.75 6.48
C ALA A 215 0.50 -11.50 5.69
N MET A 216 -0.17 -10.83 4.75
CA MET A 216 -1.16 -11.48 3.87
C MET A 216 -0.51 -12.57 3.03
N GLN A 217 0.65 -12.32 2.43
CA GLN A 217 1.36 -13.32 1.63
C GLN A 217 1.91 -14.47 2.48
N ARG A 218 2.52 -14.18 3.64
CA ARG A 218 2.95 -15.23 4.58
C ARG A 218 1.81 -16.16 4.98
N ASN A 219 0.66 -15.57 5.32
CA ASN A 219 -0.53 -16.33 5.68
C ASN A 219 -1.10 -17.13 4.50
N TRP A 220 -1.03 -16.60 3.29
CA TRP A 220 -1.51 -17.27 2.09
C TRP A 220 -0.63 -18.45 1.70
N ILE A 221 0.69 -18.27 1.70
CA ILE A 221 1.66 -19.34 1.46
C ILE A 221 1.55 -20.41 2.55
N GLY A 222 1.45 -19.99 3.80
CA GLY A 222 1.07 -20.81 4.93
C GLY A 222 1.97 -22.05 5.12
N ARG A 223 3.30 -21.85 5.16
CA ARG A 223 4.28 -22.93 5.44
C ARG A 223 4.06 -23.49 6.83
N SER A 224 3.86 -24.78 6.91
CA SER A 224 3.63 -25.52 8.15
C SER A 224 4.61 -26.68 8.26
N HIS A 225 5.43 -26.67 9.31
CA HIS A 225 6.30 -27.79 9.65
C HIS A 225 5.51 -28.80 10.47
N GLY A 226 5.53 -30.05 10.06
CA GLY A 226 4.80 -31.12 10.70
C GLY A 226 5.39 -32.48 10.40
N VAL A 227 4.58 -33.50 10.55
CA VAL A 227 4.93 -34.89 10.28
C VAL A 227 3.78 -35.62 9.62
N ASP A 228 4.06 -36.39 8.58
CA ASP A 228 3.17 -37.41 8.05
C ASP A 228 3.32 -38.67 8.92
N ILE A 229 2.21 -39.14 9.45
CA ILE A 229 2.14 -40.28 10.36
C ILE A 229 1.33 -41.41 9.70
N ASP A 230 1.86 -42.59 9.68
CA ASP A 230 1.22 -43.77 9.11
C ASP A 230 0.45 -44.53 10.20
N PHE A 231 -0.87 -44.63 10.05
CA PHE A 231 -1.77 -45.40 10.89
C PHE A 231 -2.19 -46.68 10.16
N PRO A 232 -1.60 -47.85 10.45
CA PRO A 232 -1.99 -49.12 9.84
C PRO A 232 -3.44 -49.48 10.17
N ILE A 233 -4.21 -49.93 9.16
CA ILE A 233 -5.58 -50.39 9.35
C ILE A 233 -5.61 -51.79 9.87
N VAL A 234 -6.33 -52.05 10.96
CA VAL A 234 -6.42 -53.35 11.56
C VAL A 234 -7.07 -54.38 10.61
N GLY A 235 -6.34 -55.44 10.29
CA GLY A 235 -6.83 -56.51 9.40
C GLY A 235 -6.75 -56.18 7.91
N SER A 236 -6.01 -55.15 7.51
CA SER A 236 -5.74 -54.78 6.13
C SER A 236 -4.22 -54.50 5.96
N GLU A 237 -3.75 -54.51 4.71
CA GLU A 237 -2.42 -53.97 4.34
C GLU A 237 -2.42 -52.48 4.11
N ASP A 238 -3.60 -51.83 4.11
CA ASP A 238 -3.76 -50.39 3.87
C ASP A 238 -3.32 -49.59 5.09
N VAL A 239 -2.87 -48.37 4.81
CA VAL A 239 -2.37 -47.42 5.80
C VAL A 239 -3.07 -46.09 5.60
N ILE A 240 -3.56 -45.48 6.67
CA ILE A 240 -4.03 -44.09 6.67
C ILE A 240 -2.84 -43.19 7.01
N ARG A 241 -2.46 -42.32 6.09
CA ARG A 241 -1.45 -41.29 6.34
C ARG A 241 -2.12 -39.99 6.77
N ALA A 242 -1.81 -39.53 7.98
CA ALA A 242 -2.31 -38.28 8.52
C ALA A 242 -1.20 -37.25 8.70
N PHE A 243 -1.38 -36.02 8.25
CA PHE A 243 -0.47 -34.90 8.51
C PHE A 243 -0.87 -34.16 9.79
N THR A 244 0.14 -33.81 10.61
CA THR A 244 -0.08 -32.97 11.80
C THR A 244 1.07 -32.03 12.05
N THR A 245 0.75 -30.79 12.50
CA THR A 245 1.69 -29.81 13.05
C THR A 245 1.89 -29.96 14.56
N ARG A 246 1.13 -30.87 15.18
CA ARG A 246 1.12 -31.14 16.63
C ARG A 246 1.43 -32.60 16.92
N PRO A 247 2.64 -33.12 16.51
CA PRO A 247 3.05 -34.51 16.81
C PRO A 247 3.13 -34.77 18.32
N ASP A 248 3.40 -33.74 19.12
CA ASP A 248 3.39 -33.78 20.59
C ASP A 248 2.07 -34.29 21.21
N THR A 249 0.98 -34.27 20.44
CA THR A 249 -0.35 -34.74 20.92
C THR A 249 -0.69 -36.18 20.52
N ILE A 250 0.19 -36.92 19.83
CA ILE A 250 -0.10 -38.23 19.26
C ILE A 250 -0.56 -39.28 20.30
N PHE A 251 -0.05 -39.19 21.53
CA PHE A 251 -0.43 -40.05 22.64
C PHE A 251 -1.90 -39.78 23.12
N GLY A 252 -2.49 -38.67 22.71
CA GLY A 252 -3.89 -38.28 22.96
C GLY A 252 -4.85 -38.68 21.84
N VAL A 253 -4.37 -39.34 20.79
CA VAL A 253 -5.23 -39.79 19.68
C VAL A 253 -6.22 -40.84 20.17
N THR A 254 -7.52 -40.58 19.93
CA THR A 254 -8.59 -41.52 20.33
C THR A 254 -9.46 -41.95 19.15
N PHE A 255 -9.33 -41.33 17.99
CA PHE A 255 -9.90 -41.76 16.71
C PHE A 255 -9.12 -41.16 15.53
N VAL A 256 -9.34 -41.71 14.34
CA VAL A 256 -8.85 -41.12 13.07
C VAL A 256 -10.05 -40.73 12.24
N THR A 257 -9.98 -39.56 11.59
CA THR A 257 -11.07 -39.06 10.75
C THR A 257 -10.59 -38.85 9.33
N LEU A 258 -11.33 -39.39 8.37
CA LEU A 258 -11.13 -39.18 6.94
C LEU A 258 -12.11 -38.12 6.40
N ALA A 259 -11.71 -37.41 5.39
CA ALA A 259 -12.66 -36.66 4.58
C ALA A 259 -13.64 -37.63 3.92
N PRO A 260 -14.94 -37.30 3.82
CA PRO A 260 -15.91 -38.22 3.19
C PRO A 260 -15.59 -38.61 1.74
N GLU A 261 -14.86 -37.74 1.04
CA GLU A 261 -14.35 -37.98 -0.31
C GLU A 261 -13.00 -38.72 -0.39
N HIS A 262 -12.44 -39.14 0.73
CA HIS A 262 -11.16 -39.86 0.77
C HIS A 262 -11.30 -41.24 0.10
N PRO A 263 -10.35 -41.66 -0.77
CA PRO A 263 -10.47 -42.91 -1.55
C PRO A 263 -10.70 -44.19 -0.70
N LEU A 264 -10.18 -44.20 0.52
CA LEU A 264 -10.33 -45.37 1.43
C LEU A 264 -11.72 -45.47 2.04
N CYS A 265 -12.53 -44.41 2.08
CA CYS A 265 -13.83 -44.43 2.78
C CYS A 265 -14.79 -45.47 2.21
N GLU A 266 -14.95 -45.54 0.88
CA GLU A 266 -15.84 -46.48 0.22
C GLU A 266 -15.39 -47.94 0.46
N SER A 267 -14.10 -48.21 0.35
CA SER A 267 -13.55 -49.57 0.58
C SER A 267 -13.71 -50.03 2.04
N LEU A 268 -13.47 -49.10 2.99
CA LEU A 268 -13.57 -49.42 4.43
C LEU A 268 -15.00 -49.61 4.89
N VAL A 269 -15.97 -48.86 4.38
CA VAL A 269 -17.36 -48.94 4.79
C VAL A 269 -18.15 -50.04 4.06
N SER A 270 -17.67 -50.50 2.90
CA SER A 270 -18.33 -51.50 2.07
C SER A 270 -18.64 -52.79 2.83
N GLY A 271 -19.92 -53.18 2.78
CA GLY A 271 -20.43 -54.41 3.46
C GLY A 271 -20.59 -54.23 4.98
N THR A 272 -20.44 -53.03 5.53
CA THR A 272 -20.75 -52.71 6.93
C THR A 272 -22.18 -52.18 7.04
N GLU A 273 -22.74 -52.19 8.25
CA GLU A 273 -24.04 -51.59 8.55
C GLU A 273 -24.02 -50.05 8.43
N TYR A 274 -22.86 -49.41 8.31
CA TYR A 274 -22.63 -47.97 8.24
C TYR A 274 -22.62 -47.41 6.81
N GLU A 275 -22.64 -48.25 5.77
CA GLU A 275 -22.50 -47.87 4.36
C GLU A 275 -23.58 -46.87 3.92
N ALA A 276 -24.80 -47.08 4.31
CA ALA A 276 -25.91 -46.18 3.96
C ALA A 276 -25.77 -44.79 4.58
N SER A 277 -25.40 -44.73 5.87
CA SER A 277 -25.17 -43.45 6.59
C SER A 277 -23.93 -42.71 6.06
N TYR A 278 -22.89 -43.43 5.64
CA TYR A 278 -21.73 -42.81 4.99
C TYR A 278 -22.11 -42.16 3.66
N ARG A 279 -22.87 -42.85 2.81
CA ARG A 279 -23.30 -42.28 1.52
C ARG A 279 -24.13 -41.03 1.70
N GLU A 280 -25.03 -41.01 2.70
CA GLU A 280 -25.80 -39.79 3.04
C GLU A 280 -24.87 -38.62 3.45
N LEU A 281 -23.86 -38.89 4.30
CA LEU A 281 -22.88 -37.89 4.73
C LEU A 281 -22.01 -37.39 3.55
N ALA A 282 -21.56 -38.32 2.68
CA ALA A 282 -20.76 -37.97 1.50
C ALA A 282 -21.55 -37.06 0.54
N ASP A 283 -22.85 -37.40 0.28
CA ASP A 283 -23.73 -36.57 -0.54
C ASP A 283 -24.02 -35.20 0.07
N GLU A 284 -24.17 -35.13 1.41
CA GLU A 284 -24.31 -33.84 2.13
C GLU A 284 -23.05 -33.00 1.95
N CYS A 285 -21.87 -33.57 2.16
CA CYS A 285 -20.58 -32.88 2.05
C CYS A 285 -20.25 -32.45 0.63
N ALA A 286 -20.62 -33.22 -0.39
CA ALA A 286 -20.47 -32.85 -1.79
C ALA A 286 -21.23 -31.58 -2.19
N ARG A 287 -22.28 -31.24 -1.46
CA ARG A 287 -23.07 -30.01 -1.66
C ARG A 287 -22.58 -28.81 -0.84
N MET A 288 -21.63 -29.03 0.08
CA MET A 288 -21.08 -28.02 0.96
C MET A 288 -19.76 -27.47 0.42
N SER A 289 -19.50 -26.18 0.66
CA SER A 289 -18.17 -25.62 0.40
C SER A 289 -17.17 -26.07 1.46
N GLU A 290 -15.88 -26.08 1.10
CA GLU A 290 -14.80 -26.31 2.08
C GLU A 290 -14.84 -25.30 3.23
N PHE A 291 -15.15 -24.03 2.96
CA PHE A 291 -15.29 -22.98 3.96
C PHE A 291 -16.40 -23.33 4.97
N ASP A 292 -17.54 -23.80 4.47
CA ASP A 292 -18.66 -24.21 5.34
C ASP A 292 -18.33 -25.43 6.20
N ARG A 293 -17.54 -26.34 5.67
CA ARG A 293 -17.10 -27.56 6.38
C ARG A 293 -16.11 -27.25 7.50
N ILE A 294 -15.17 -26.32 7.25
CA ILE A 294 -14.14 -25.91 8.23
C ILE A 294 -14.71 -25.00 9.33
N ASN A 295 -15.87 -24.37 9.10
CA ASN A 295 -16.45 -23.41 10.04
C ASN A 295 -16.74 -24.06 11.40
N MET A 296 -16.10 -23.53 12.45
CA MET A 296 -16.20 -24.04 13.82
C MET A 296 -17.60 -23.94 14.45
N LEU A 297 -18.48 -23.07 13.93
CA LEU A 297 -19.83 -22.87 14.45
C LEU A 297 -20.85 -23.91 13.96
N ARG A 298 -20.48 -24.74 12.98
CA ARG A 298 -21.38 -25.79 12.47
C ARG A 298 -21.31 -27.08 13.28
N ASP A 299 -22.43 -27.81 13.30
CA ASP A 299 -22.55 -29.15 13.91
C ASP A 299 -21.57 -30.13 13.24
N LYS A 300 -20.69 -30.73 14.05
CA LYS A 300 -19.74 -31.74 13.58
C LYS A 300 -20.47 -33.07 13.43
N LYS A 301 -20.51 -33.60 12.20
CA LYS A 301 -21.14 -34.88 11.84
C LYS A 301 -20.08 -35.84 11.34
N GLY A 302 -20.28 -37.11 11.65
CA GLY A 302 -19.45 -38.17 11.11
C GLY A 302 -20.12 -39.53 11.22
N VAL A 303 -19.55 -40.50 10.50
CA VAL A 303 -19.99 -41.88 10.46
C VAL A 303 -18.82 -42.80 10.75
N PHE A 304 -18.97 -43.74 11.66
CA PHE A 304 -18.02 -44.77 11.90
C PHE A 304 -17.93 -45.70 10.68
N LEU A 305 -16.74 -45.98 10.19
CA LEU A 305 -16.56 -46.81 8.98
C LEU A 305 -16.46 -48.32 9.26
N GLY A 306 -16.73 -48.75 10.52
CA GLY A 306 -16.70 -50.15 10.91
C GLY A 306 -15.31 -50.76 10.99
N ARG A 307 -14.26 -49.95 11.01
CA ARG A 307 -12.83 -50.34 11.03
C ARG A 307 -12.04 -49.54 12.05
N TYR A 308 -10.89 -50.07 12.41
CA TYR A 308 -9.96 -49.47 13.37
C TYR A 308 -8.58 -49.27 12.73
N ALA A 309 -7.87 -48.26 13.18
CA ALA A 309 -6.45 -48.03 12.85
C ALA A 309 -5.61 -48.19 14.12
N THR A 310 -4.33 -48.55 13.97
CA THR A 310 -3.41 -48.65 15.07
C THR A 310 -2.61 -47.38 15.22
N ASN A 311 -2.63 -46.75 16.41
CA ASN A 311 -1.74 -45.63 16.71
C ASN A 311 -0.29 -46.15 16.70
N PRO A 312 0.61 -45.60 15.83
CA PRO A 312 1.93 -46.17 15.64
C PRO A 312 2.82 -46.11 16.88
N LEU A 313 2.66 -45.13 17.77
CA LEU A 313 3.52 -44.99 18.94
C LEU A 313 2.94 -45.67 20.20
N THR A 314 1.64 -45.76 20.36
CA THR A 314 1.03 -46.41 21.53
C THR A 314 0.67 -47.87 21.28
N GLY A 315 0.45 -48.28 20.02
CA GLY A 315 -0.07 -49.57 19.64
C GLY A 315 -1.57 -49.75 19.92
N GLU A 316 -2.27 -48.74 20.37
CA GLU A 316 -3.72 -48.75 20.63
C GLU A 316 -4.50 -48.76 19.32
N GLU A 317 -5.59 -49.52 19.28
CA GLU A 317 -6.55 -49.51 18.19
C GLU A 317 -7.56 -48.37 18.41
N VAL A 318 -7.73 -47.50 17.41
CA VAL A 318 -8.63 -46.35 17.42
C VAL A 318 -9.63 -46.46 16.27
N PRO A 319 -10.92 -46.09 16.47
CA PRO A 319 -11.93 -46.16 15.42
C PRO A 319 -11.70 -45.18 14.29
N ILE A 320 -12.06 -45.55 13.06
CA ILE A 320 -11.98 -44.73 11.86
C ILE A 320 -13.33 -44.13 11.52
N TYR A 321 -13.43 -42.84 11.43
CA TYR A 321 -14.63 -42.08 11.05
C TYR A 321 -14.49 -41.37 9.71
N ALA A 322 -15.56 -41.21 8.97
CA ALA A 322 -15.69 -40.15 7.96
C ALA A 322 -16.32 -38.92 8.63
N GLY A 323 -15.74 -37.75 8.51
CA GLY A 323 -16.20 -36.56 9.22
C GLY A 323 -16.37 -35.34 8.30
N ASN A 324 -17.48 -34.58 8.45
CA ASN A 324 -17.80 -33.43 7.62
C ASN A 324 -16.84 -32.23 7.79
N PHE A 325 -16.03 -32.24 8.83
CA PHE A 325 -15.08 -31.14 9.17
C PHE A 325 -13.64 -31.41 8.69
N VAL A 326 -13.41 -32.56 8.03
CA VAL A 326 -12.15 -32.89 7.35
C VAL A 326 -12.33 -32.69 5.84
N VAL A 327 -11.38 -32.08 5.19
CA VAL A 327 -11.39 -31.81 3.74
C VAL A 327 -10.21 -32.49 3.04
N ALA A 328 -10.47 -33.08 1.88
CA ALA A 328 -9.44 -33.82 1.14
C ALA A 328 -8.36 -32.90 0.51
N SER A 329 -8.66 -31.62 0.37
CA SER A 329 -7.74 -30.64 -0.23
C SER A 329 -6.63 -30.18 0.70
N TYR A 330 -6.67 -30.50 1.99
CA TYR A 330 -5.64 -30.13 2.97
C TYR A 330 -4.95 -31.40 3.54
N GLY A 331 -3.62 -31.41 3.44
CA GLY A 331 -2.82 -32.55 3.86
C GLY A 331 -3.12 -33.81 3.05
N THR A 332 -3.34 -34.91 3.73
CA THR A 332 -3.65 -36.22 3.15
C THR A 332 -5.15 -36.51 3.07
N GLY A 333 -6.02 -35.58 3.47
CA GLY A 333 -7.44 -35.83 3.62
C GLY A 333 -7.78 -36.70 4.85
N ALA A 334 -6.81 -36.93 5.74
CA ALA A 334 -6.96 -37.67 6.98
C ALA A 334 -6.40 -36.87 8.16
N VAL A 335 -7.06 -36.97 9.30
CA VAL A 335 -6.66 -36.26 10.52
C VAL A 335 -6.56 -37.28 11.67
N MET A 336 -5.44 -37.27 12.39
CA MET A 336 -5.36 -37.84 13.71
C MET A 336 -6.14 -37.00 14.69
N ALA A 337 -7.20 -37.50 15.27
CA ALA A 337 -8.06 -36.75 16.14
C ALA A 337 -7.60 -36.78 17.58
N VAL A 338 -7.42 -35.61 18.15
CA VAL A 338 -6.86 -35.39 19.49
C VAL A 338 -7.81 -34.52 20.33
N PRO A 339 -8.93 -35.07 20.81
CA PRO A 339 -9.98 -34.27 21.46
C PRO A 339 -9.51 -33.53 22.72
N GLY A 340 -8.44 -33.94 23.36
CA GLY A 340 -7.83 -33.20 24.46
C GLY A 340 -7.16 -31.88 24.02
N HIS A 341 -6.85 -31.70 22.69
CA HIS A 341 -5.97 -30.65 22.20
C HIS A 341 -6.45 -29.94 20.92
N ASP A 342 -7.58 -30.36 20.34
CA ASP A 342 -8.28 -29.70 19.24
C ASP A 342 -9.77 -29.57 19.56
N GLN A 343 -10.31 -28.33 19.51
CA GLN A 343 -11.69 -28.07 19.90
C GLN A 343 -12.69 -28.75 18.96
N ARG A 344 -12.37 -28.93 17.67
CA ARG A 344 -13.24 -29.59 16.69
C ARG A 344 -13.37 -31.09 17.03
N ASP A 345 -12.23 -31.69 17.36
CA ASP A 345 -12.18 -33.10 17.79
C ASP A 345 -12.86 -33.29 19.15
N PHE A 346 -12.72 -32.31 20.06
CA PHE A 346 -13.40 -32.31 21.36
C PHE A 346 -14.91 -32.31 21.20
N ASP A 347 -15.46 -31.42 20.37
CA ASP A 347 -16.90 -31.33 20.14
C ASP A 347 -17.44 -32.59 19.48
N PHE A 348 -16.66 -33.14 18.52
CA PHE A 348 -17.01 -34.42 17.90
C PHE A 348 -16.96 -35.58 18.88
N ALA A 349 -15.89 -35.73 19.63
CA ALA A 349 -15.71 -36.78 20.62
C ALA A 349 -16.80 -36.75 21.68
N LYS A 350 -17.19 -35.54 22.16
CA LYS A 350 -18.29 -35.38 23.12
C LYS A 350 -19.63 -35.81 22.55
N LYS A 351 -19.91 -35.55 21.26
CA LYS A 351 -21.14 -35.90 20.59
C LYS A 351 -21.28 -37.41 20.37
N TYR A 352 -20.19 -38.06 20.02
CA TYR A 352 -20.15 -39.48 19.70
C TYR A 352 -19.64 -40.36 20.86
N GLU A 353 -19.52 -39.79 22.06
CA GLU A 353 -19.12 -40.47 23.29
C GLU A 353 -17.72 -41.16 23.17
N ILE A 354 -16.81 -40.57 22.37
CA ILE A 354 -15.46 -41.04 22.21
C ILE A 354 -14.57 -40.55 23.39
N PRO A 355 -13.64 -41.36 23.91
CA PRO A 355 -12.77 -40.90 25.00
C PRO A 355 -11.98 -39.63 24.69
N ILE A 356 -11.84 -38.78 25.69
CA ILE A 356 -11.05 -37.52 25.61
C ILE A 356 -9.83 -37.73 26.50
N ARG A 357 -8.65 -37.68 25.89
CA ARG A 357 -7.36 -37.86 26.59
C ARG A 357 -6.52 -36.60 26.41
N GLN A 358 -6.16 -35.97 27.51
CA GLN A 358 -5.25 -34.84 27.51
C GLN A 358 -3.83 -35.33 27.85
N VAL A 359 -2.87 -34.99 27.00
CA VAL A 359 -1.46 -35.40 27.07
C VAL A 359 -0.47 -34.25 27.14
N LEU A 360 -0.99 -33.01 27.25
CA LEU A 360 -0.21 -31.82 27.52
C LEU A 360 -0.79 -31.10 28.73
N SER A 361 0.08 -30.60 29.61
CA SER A 361 -0.26 -29.83 30.79
C SER A 361 0.28 -28.40 30.71
N GLU A 362 -0.44 -27.42 31.25
CA GLU A 362 0.03 -26.03 31.40
C GLU A 362 1.20 -25.95 32.39
N ASP A 363 1.18 -26.79 33.41
CA ASP A 363 2.15 -26.79 34.49
C ASP A 363 3.09 -28.03 34.37
N GLU A 364 4.38 -27.81 34.58
CA GLU A 364 5.39 -28.88 34.62
C GLU A 364 5.08 -29.94 35.70
N GLY A 365 5.06 -31.20 35.32
CA GLY A 365 4.89 -32.32 36.26
C GLY A 365 3.52 -32.42 36.91
N LYS A 366 2.49 -31.70 36.43
CA LYS A 366 1.13 -31.81 36.94
C LYS A 366 0.23 -32.55 35.97
N GLU A 367 -0.66 -33.34 36.54
CA GLU A 367 -1.74 -33.97 35.78
C GLU A 367 -2.65 -32.92 35.16
N PRO A 368 -3.03 -33.07 33.87
CA PRO A 368 -3.88 -32.14 33.20
C PRO A 368 -5.31 -32.16 33.77
N LYS A 369 -5.93 -31.00 33.91
CA LYS A 369 -7.33 -30.89 34.30
C LYS A 369 -8.18 -30.83 33.02
N VAL A 370 -8.84 -31.92 32.69
CA VAL A 370 -9.84 -31.93 31.62
C VAL A 370 -10.94 -30.94 31.97
N THR A 371 -10.97 -29.81 31.28
CA THR A 371 -12.02 -28.80 31.42
C THR A 371 -13.13 -29.08 30.42
N GLY A 372 -14.17 -28.25 30.38
CA GLY A 372 -15.25 -28.40 29.37
C GLY A 372 -14.88 -28.08 27.94
N ARG A 373 -13.55 -27.93 27.61
CA ARG A 373 -12.99 -27.61 26.29
C ARG A 373 -11.59 -28.19 26.11
N ALA A 374 -11.12 -28.27 24.86
CA ALA A 374 -9.77 -28.69 24.53
C ALA A 374 -8.71 -27.72 25.05
N PHE A 375 -7.53 -28.25 25.37
CA PHE A 375 -6.33 -27.45 25.65
C PHE A 375 -5.49 -27.32 24.37
N GLU A 376 -5.62 -26.19 23.66
CA GLU A 376 -4.97 -25.94 22.37
C GLU A 376 -3.59 -25.27 22.50
N GLY A 377 -3.17 -24.92 23.71
CA GLY A 377 -1.91 -24.27 24.02
C GLY A 377 -0.67 -25.17 23.85
N LEU A 378 0.53 -24.56 23.94
CA LEU A 378 1.75 -25.30 24.18
C LEU A 378 1.77 -25.78 25.63
N GLY A 379 2.32 -26.96 25.87
CA GLY A 379 2.32 -27.54 27.21
C GLY A 379 3.46 -28.56 27.39
N TRP A 380 3.57 -29.03 28.63
CA TRP A 380 4.45 -30.08 29.03
C TRP A 380 3.83 -31.44 28.72
N MET A 381 4.56 -32.30 28.05
CA MET A 381 4.07 -33.66 27.75
C MET A 381 3.87 -34.45 29.05
N VAL A 382 2.75 -35.12 29.14
CA VAL A 382 2.34 -35.97 30.26
C VAL A 382 1.54 -37.16 29.71
N ASN A 383 1.49 -38.26 30.47
CA ASN A 383 0.68 -39.42 30.11
C ASN A 383 0.98 -40.04 28.73
N SER A 384 2.22 -39.91 28.26
CA SER A 384 2.63 -40.49 26.97
C SER A 384 2.75 -42.03 27.05
N GLY A 385 2.82 -42.57 28.23
CA GLY A 385 3.15 -44.00 28.46
C GLY A 385 4.59 -44.39 28.09
N ARG A 386 5.42 -43.39 27.78
CA ARG A 386 6.86 -43.56 27.47
C ARG A 386 7.67 -42.49 28.23
N GLU A 387 8.49 -42.92 29.18
CA GLU A 387 9.22 -42.00 30.09
C GLU A 387 10.11 -40.95 29.39
N ASN A 388 10.54 -41.24 28.15
CA ASN A 388 11.40 -40.34 27.38
C ASN A 388 10.67 -39.15 26.74
N PHE A 389 9.34 -39.06 26.80
CA PHE A 389 8.56 -37.95 26.26
C PHE A 389 7.93 -37.10 27.36
N ASP A 390 7.55 -37.71 28.49
CA ASP A 390 6.96 -36.96 29.59
C ASP A 390 7.93 -35.95 30.18
N GLY A 391 7.49 -34.71 30.35
CA GLY A 391 8.30 -33.57 30.79
C GLY A 391 8.99 -32.79 29.67
N LEU A 392 8.85 -33.16 28.41
CA LEU A 392 9.27 -32.31 27.28
C LEU A 392 8.24 -31.20 27.02
N TYR A 393 8.69 -30.02 26.52
CA TYR A 393 7.87 -28.85 26.30
C TYR A 393 8.00 -28.34 24.86
N GLY A 394 6.88 -27.88 24.29
CA GLY A 394 6.84 -27.10 23.05
C GLY A 394 7.53 -27.77 21.87
N ASP A 395 8.51 -27.11 21.25
CA ASP A 395 9.17 -27.58 20.04
C ASP A 395 10.13 -28.77 20.32
N ASP A 396 10.72 -28.86 21.50
CA ASP A 396 11.52 -30.03 21.90
C ASP A 396 10.65 -31.30 21.94
N ALA A 397 9.43 -31.19 22.46
CA ALA A 397 8.46 -32.27 22.46
C ALA A 397 8.09 -32.70 21.04
N LYS A 398 7.81 -31.77 20.15
CA LYS A 398 7.50 -32.04 18.75
C LYS A 398 8.64 -32.74 18.04
N GLN A 399 9.88 -32.24 18.18
CA GLN A 399 11.05 -32.79 17.54
C GLN A 399 11.37 -34.21 18.04
N ALA A 400 11.24 -34.45 19.35
CA ALA A 400 11.43 -35.77 19.92
C ALA A 400 10.46 -36.83 19.34
N VAL A 401 9.17 -36.44 19.17
CA VAL A 401 8.15 -37.33 18.59
C VAL A 401 8.40 -37.53 17.09
N ILE A 402 8.79 -36.51 16.32
CA ILE A 402 9.15 -36.66 14.90
C ILE A 402 10.31 -37.64 14.75
N GLN A 403 11.38 -37.49 15.53
CA GLN A 403 12.54 -38.37 15.49
C GLN A 403 12.18 -39.80 15.82
N ALA A 404 11.31 -40.03 16.80
CA ALA A 404 10.87 -41.38 17.16
C ALA A 404 10.05 -42.03 16.02
N LEU A 405 9.15 -41.28 15.39
CA LEU A 405 8.38 -41.76 14.25
C LEU A 405 9.26 -42.10 13.05
N GLU A 406 10.30 -41.31 12.78
CA GLU A 406 11.24 -41.55 11.70
C GLU A 406 12.14 -42.77 12.00
N GLN A 407 12.66 -42.89 13.22
CA GLN A 407 13.47 -44.02 13.65
C GLN A 407 12.70 -45.36 13.64
N GLU A 408 11.40 -45.32 13.98
CA GLU A 408 10.54 -46.51 13.94
C GLU A 408 9.96 -46.76 12.53
N GLY A 409 10.26 -45.91 11.52
CA GLY A 409 9.74 -46.05 10.15
C GLY A 409 8.21 -45.85 10.05
N LYS A 410 7.61 -45.09 10.98
CA LYS A 410 6.16 -44.89 11.14
C LYS A 410 5.67 -43.49 10.77
N GLY A 411 6.57 -42.64 10.32
CA GLY A 411 6.28 -41.28 9.87
C GLY A 411 7.51 -40.60 9.32
N LYS A 412 7.30 -39.43 8.74
CA LYS A 412 8.34 -38.60 8.14
C LYS A 412 8.05 -37.12 8.36
N GLY A 413 9.04 -36.37 8.87
CA GLY A 413 8.99 -34.94 8.94
C GLY A 413 8.72 -34.33 7.55
N THR A 414 7.72 -33.48 7.45
CA THR A 414 7.21 -32.95 6.18
C THR A 414 6.83 -31.46 6.33
N VAL A 415 7.10 -30.70 5.28
CA VAL A 415 6.62 -29.31 5.17
C VAL A 415 5.42 -29.28 4.24
N GLN A 416 4.34 -28.71 4.71
CA GLN A 416 3.11 -28.51 3.95
C GLN A 416 2.86 -27.03 3.71
N TYR A 417 2.24 -26.70 2.59
CA TYR A 417 1.87 -25.32 2.23
C TYR A 417 0.37 -25.22 2.05
N ARG A 418 -0.20 -24.07 2.47
CA ARG A 418 -1.59 -23.75 2.13
C ARG A 418 -1.71 -23.30 0.68
N LEU A 419 -0.64 -22.67 0.15
CA LEU A 419 -0.54 -22.31 -1.26
C LEU A 419 -0.84 -23.51 -2.15
N LYS A 420 -1.65 -23.29 -3.19
CA LYS A 420 -1.97 -24.28 -4.21
C LYS A 420 -1.33 -23.86 -5.54
N ASP A 421 -1.19 -24.81 -6.46
CA ASP A 421 -0.83 -24.52 -7.83
C ASP A 421 -1.87 -23.61 -8.48
N TRP A 422 -1.42 -22.68 -9.30
CA TRP A 422 -2.27 -21.71 -9.94
C TRP A 422 -3.07 -22.33 -11.07
N LEU A 423 -4.39 -22.37 -10.94
CA LEU A 423 -5.33 -22.81 -11.96
C LEU A 423 -5.44 -21.75 -13.06
N LEU A 424 -4.88 -22.05 -14.23
CA LEU A 424 -4.72 -21.08 -15.29
C LEU A 424 -5.90 -21.04 -16.28
N SER A 425 -6.50 -22.17 -16.61
CA SER A 425 -7.55 -22.29 -17.63
C SER A 425 -8.79 -21.47 -17.33
N ARG A 426 -9.28 -20.74 -18.34
CA ARG A 426 -10.58 -20.03 -18.31
C ARG A 426 -11.40 -20.41 -19.56
N GLN A 427 -12.67 -20.72 -19.35
CA GLN A 427 -13.62 -21.04 -20.43
C GLN A 427 -14.21 -19.72 -20.97
N ARG A 428 -13.31 -18.85 -21.46
CA ARG A 428 -13.64 -17.50 -21.92
C ARG A 428 -13.04 -17.25 -23.28
N PHE A 429 -13.69 -16.36 -24.04
CA PHE A 429 -13.18 -15.94 -25.35
C PHE A 429 -12.07 -14.90 -25.20
N TRP A 430 -12.29 -13.86 -24.38
CA TRP A 430 -11.39 -12.71 -24.30
C TRP A 430 -10.27 -12.94 -23.31
N GLY A 431 -9.22 -13.61 -23.76
CA GLY A 431 -8.02 -13.97 -23.01
C GLY A 431 -6.97 -14.57 -23.91
N THR A 432 -5.74 -14.69 -23.46
CA THR A 432 -4.64 -15.33 -24.24
C THR A 432 -4.96 -16.80 -24.51
N PRO A 433 -5.07 -17.25 -25.78
CA PRO A 433 -5.30 -18.66 -26.11
C PRO A 433 -4.15 -19.55 -25.61
N ILE A 434 -4.46 -20.69 -25.03
CA ILE A 434 -3.46 -21.68 -24.60
C ILE A 434 -2.93 -22.40 -25.85
N PRO A 435 -1.60 -22.34 -26.14
CA PRO A 435 -1.03 -22.77 -27.42
C PRO A 435 -0.80 -24.29 -27.47
N PHE A 436 -1.89 -25.06 -27.35
CA PHE A 436 -1.84 -26.51 -27.43
C PHE A 436 -2.88 -27.10 -28.42
N ILE A 437 -2.59 -28.29 -28.93
CA ILE A 437 -3.40 -29.03 -29.87
C ILE A 437 -3.68 -30.42 -29.29
N HIS A 438 -4.94 -30.85 -29.37
CA HIS A 438 -5.39 -32.18 -28.98
C HIS A 438 -5.46 -33.07 -30.24
N CYS A 439 -4.55 -34.03 -30.34
CA CYS A 439 -4.46 -34.99 -31.43
C CYS A 439 -4.83 -36.39 -30.91
N ASP A 440 -5.67 -37.13 -31.64
CA ASP A 440 -6.11 -38.44 -31.23
C ASP A 440 -4.94 -39.45 -31.18
N ASP A 441 -3.93 -39.29 -32.05
CA ASP A 441 -2.77 -40.18 -32.11
C ASP A 441 -1.62 -39.70 -31.20
N CYS A 442 -1.34 -38.40 -31.15
CA CYS A 442 -0.16 -37.86 -30.46
C CYS A 442 -0.48 -37.32 -29.03
N GLY A 443 -1.77 -37.25 -28.64
CA GLY A 443 -2.20 -36.68 -27.38
C GLY A 443 -2.18 -35.16 -27.40
N VAL A 444 -1.68 -34.55 -26.31
CA VAL A 444 -1.60 -33.09 -26.15
C VAL A 444 -0.26 -32.58 -26.67
N VAL A 445 -0.29 -31.78 -27.74
CA VAL A 445 0.89 -31.35 -28.52
C VAL A 445 1.01 -29.84 -28.45
N PRO A 446 2.18 -29.26 -28.07
CA PRO A 446 2.39 -27.81 -28.12
C PRO A 446 2.39 -27.29 -29.57
N VAL A 447 1.89 -26.08 -29.78
CA VAL A 447 2.05 -25.35 -31.04
C VAL A 447 3.53 -24.99 -31.21
N PRO A 448 4.14 -25.18 -32.39
CA PRO A 448 5.51 -24.76 -32.63
C PRO A 448 5.71 -23.26 -32.37
N ALA A 449 6.84 -22.88 -31.75
CA ALA A 449 7.10 -21.49 -31.39
C ALA A 449 7.12 -20.52 -32.58
N GLU A 450 7.50 -21.01 -33.77
CA GLU A 450 7.45 -20.26 -35.02
C GLU A 450 6.05 -19.97 -35.55
N ASP A 451 5.05 -20.73 -35.09
CA ASP A 451 3.64 -20.55 -35.48
C ASP A 451 2.87 -19.65 -34.48
N LEU A 452 3.54 -19.08 -33.50
CA LEU A 452 2.95 -18.10 -32.58
C LEU A 452 2.87 -16.71 -33.21
N PRO A 453 1.83 -15.92 -32.90
CA PRO A 453 0.74 -16.22 -31.95
C PRO A 453 -0.38 -17.09 -32.53
N VAL A 454 -1.00 -17.91 -31.66
CA VAL A 454 -2.34 -18.43 -31.93
C VAL A 454 -3.32 -17.29 -31.68
N GLU A 455 -3.83 -16.70 -32.77
CA GLU A 455 -4.65 -15.49 -32.67
C GLU A 455 -6.11 -15.81 -32.39
N LEU A 456 -6.77 -14.87 -31.64
CA LEU A 456 -8.22 -14.90 -31.46
C LEU A 456 -8.95 -14.49 -32.73
N PRO A 457 -10.02 -15.22 -33.13
CA PRO A 457 -10.83 -14.85 -34.31
C PRO A 457 -11.63 -13.56 -34.03
N LEU A 458 -11.60 -12.61 -34.95
CA LEU A 458 -12.32 -11.34 -34.85
C LEU A 458 -13.75 -11.37 -35.40
N ASP A 459 -14.16 -12.48 -36.00
CA ASP A 459 -15.49 -12.68 -36.61
C ASP A 459 -16.50 -13.36 -35.70
N VAL A 460 -16.21 -13.46 -34.39
CA VAL A 460 -17.11 -13.99 -33.38
C VAL A 460 -18.19 -12.97 -33.01
N VAL A 461 -19.45 -13.37 -33.09
CA VAL A 461 -20.58 -12.52 -32.72
C VAL A 461 -20.99 -12.79 -31.28
N PHE A 462 -21.06 -11.73 -30.46
CA PHE A 462 -21.54 -11.79 -29.08
C PHE A 462 -22.99 -11.34 -28.99
N THR A 463 -23.83 -12.20 -28.42
CA THR A 463 -25.26 -11.90 -28.19
C THR A 463 -25.60 -11.93 -26.70
N GLU A 464 -26.54 -11.09 -26.30
CA GLU A 464 -27.02 -11.08 -24.90
C GLU A 464 -27.59 -12.46 -24.51
N GLY A 465 -27.19 -12.96 -23.33
CA GLY A 465 -27.64 -14.27 -22.85
C GLY A 465 -26.89 -15.47 -23.42
N GLN A 466 -25.89 -15.29 -24.26
CA GLN A 466 -25.05 -16.38 -24.77
C GLN A 466 -24.26 -17.04 -23.63
N SER A 467 -24.48 -18.32 -23.40
CA SER A 467 -23.76 -19.14 -22.43
C SER A 467 -22.65 -19.96 -23.11
N GLY A 468 -21.61 -20.32 -22.36
CA GLY A 468 -20.50 -21.14 -22.86
C GLY A 468 -19.36 -20.32 -23.47
N ASN A 469 -18.30 -21.03 -23.92
CA ASN A 469 -17.13 -20.43 -24.55
C ASN A 469 -17.35 -20.33 -26.09
N PRO A 470 -17.48 -19.11 -26.64
CA PRO A 470 -17.68 -18.95 -28.10
C PRO A 470 -16.53 -19.51 -28.91
N LEU A 471 -15.32 -19.53 -28.37
CA LEU A 471 -14.12 -20.06 -29.03
C LEU A 471 -14.25 -21.55 -29.31
N ALA A 472 -14.84 -22.30 -28.36
CA ALA A 472 -15.06 -23.74 -28.51
C ALA A 472 -16.04 -24.12 -29.65
N SER A 473 -16.93 -23.18 -30.04
CA SER A 473 -17.88 -23.37 -31.14
C SER A 473 -17.40 -22.79 -32.47
N HIS A 474 -16.26 -22.09 -32.49
CA HIS A 474 -15.72 -21.47 -33.71
C HIS A 474 -14.89 -22.47 -34.53
N SER A 475 -15.49 -23.10 -35.56
CA SER A 475 -14.86 -24.18 -36.32
C SER A 475 -13.54 -23.79 -37.00
N GLY A 476 -13.40 -22.53 -37.44
CA GLY A 476 -12.16 -22.01 -38.03
C GLY A 476 -11.01 -21.89 -37.07
N PHE A 477 -11.30 -21.72 -35.79
CA PHE A 477 -10.29 -21.71 -34.73
C PHE A 477 -9.98 -23.13 -34.20
N VAL A 478 -11.02 -23.92 -33.94
CA VAL A 478 -10.89 -25.24 -33.29
C VAL A 478 -10.17 -26.25 -34.18
N ASN A 479 -10.54 -26.33 -35.46
CA ASN A 479 -10.00 -27.34 -36.36
C ASN A 479 -8.62 -26.93 -36.86
N THR A 480 -7.67 -27.83 -36.72
CA THR A 480 -6.27 -27.63 -37.16
C THR A 480 -5.62 -28.96 -37.57
N ILE A 481 -4.38 -28.89 -37.96
CA ILE A 481 -3.57 -30.07 -38.27
C ILE A 481 -2.54 -30.28 -37.15
N CYS A 482 -2.35 -31.53 -36.75
CA CYS A 482 -1.32 -31.87 -35.78
C CYS A 482 0.09 -31.63 -36.36
N PRO A 483 0.96 -30.83 -35.69
CA PRO A 483 2.29 -30.53 -36.24
C PRO A 483 3.24 -31.74 -36.17
N LEU A 484 2.92 -32.79 -35.41
CA LEU A 484 3.78 -33.99 -35.28
C LEU A 484 3.43 -35.06 -36.31
N CYS A 485 2.14 -35.34 -36.53
CA CYS A 485 1.73 -36.46 -37.39
C CYS A 485 0.94 -36.04 -38.65
N GLY A 486 0.54 -34.76 -38.76
CA GLY A 486 -0.14 -34.24 -39.94
C GLY A 486 -1.62 -34.60 -40.08
N ILE A 487 -2.25 -35.22 -39.08
CA ILE A 487 -3.68 -35.54 -39.11
C ILE A 487 -4.54 -34.37 -38.58
N GLU A 488 -5.85 -34.44 -38.91
CA GLU A 488 -6.82 -33.51 -38.32
C GLU A 488 -6.79 -33.56 -36.78
N ALA A 489 -6.78 -32.41 -36.13
CA ALA A 489 -6.69 -32.26 -34.70
C ALA A 489 -7.49 -31.04 -34.27
N LYS A 490 -7.60 -30.82 -32.97
CA LYS A 490 -8.35 -29.69 -32.37
C LYS A 490 -7.44 -28.83 -31.50
N ARG A 491 -7.51 -27.50 -31.66
CA ARG A 491 -6.86 -26.58 -30.74
C ARG A 491 -7.52 -26.61 -29.37
N GLU A 492 -6.71 -26.35 -28.34
CA GLU A 492 -7.21 -26.01 -27.02
C GLU A 492 -8.11 -24.76 -27.14
N THR A 493 -9.22 -24.75 -26.43
CA THR A 493 -10.20 -23.67 -26.50
C THR A 493 -10.30 -22.86 -25.19
N ASP A 494 -9.60 -23.33 -24.15
CA ASP A 494 -9.44 -22.54 -22.94
C ASP A 494 -8.44 -21.40 -23.17
N THR A 495 -8.68 -20.28 -22.51
CA THR A 495 -7.76 -19.15 -22.48
C THR A 495 -7.08 -19.06 -21.11
N MET A 496 -6.01 -18.32 -21.02
CA MET A 496 -5.29 -18.09 -19.76
C MET A 496 -6.04 -17.13 -18.87
N ASP A 497 -5.83 -17.27 -17.56
CA ASP A 497 -6.24 -16.26 -16.58
C ASP A 497 -5.59 -14.92 -16.91
N THR A 498 -6.35 -13.83 -16.83
CA THR A 498 -5.85 -12.46 -17.13
C THR A 498 -4.67 -12.04 -16.24
N PHE A 499 -4.53 -12.61 -15.03
CA PHE A 499 -3.36 -12.37 -14.21
C PHE A 499 -2.06 -12.95 -14.79
N TYR A 500 -2.15 -13.87 -15.72
CA TYR A 500 -0.98 -14.33 -16.46
C TYR A 500 -0.39 -13.21 -17.31
N ASP A 501 -1.25 -12.45 -17.97
CA ASP A 501 -0.88 -11.31 -18.80
C ASP A 501 -0.13 -10.24 -18.00
N SER A 502 -0.60 -9.95 -16.79
CA SER A 502 -0.02 -8.91 -15.91
C SER A 502 1.13 -9.41 -15.02
N SER A 503 1.52 -10.70 -15.11
CA SER A 503 2.56 -11.24 -14.22
C SER A 503 3.99 -10.93 -14.64
N TRP A 504 4.21 -10.33 -15.82
CA TRP A 504 5.54 -10.07 -16.36
C TRP A 504 5.66 -8.76 -17.18
N TYR A 505 4.60 -7.97 -17.30
CA TYR A 505 4.54 -6.75 -18.12
C TYR A 505 5.62 -5.72 -17.75
N PHE A 506 6.04 -5.67 -16.49
CA PHE A 506 7.16 -4.84 -16.02
C PHE A 506 8.49 -5.21 -16.69
N LEU A 507 8.70 -6.48 -17.04
CA LEU A 507 9.83 -6.92 -17.85
C LEU A 507 9.63 -6.52 -19.32
N ARG A 508 8.41 -6.67 -19.87
CA ARG A 508 8.12 -6.26 -21.26
C ARG A 508 8.38 -4.77 -21.48
N PHE A 509 8.05 -3.93 -20.51
CA PHE A 509 8.30 -2.49 -20.61
C PHE A 509 9.78 -2.12 -20.74
N THR A 510 10.69 -2.96 -20.29
CA THR A 510 12.13 -2.69 -20.46
C THR A 510 12.54 -2.70 -21.93
N ASP A 511 11.77 -3.41 -22.80
CA ASP A 511 12.01 -3.51 -24.25
C ASP A 511 10.71 -3.80 -25.01
N ALA A 512 9.73 -2.91 -24.89
CA ALA A 512 8.35 -3.11 -25.37
C ALA A 512 8.23 -3.34 -26.88
N MET A 513 9.17 -2.82 -27.67
CA MET A 513 9.15 -2.90 -29.14
C MET A 513 9.86 -4.13 -29.71
N ASN A 514 10.40 -5.00 -28.89
CA ASN A 514 11.11 -6.19 -29.32
C ASN A 514 10.16 -7.19 -30.00
N SER A 515 10.43 -7.53 -31.27
CA SER A 515 9.67 -8.50 -32.05
C SER A 515 10.26 -9.92 -32.02
N GLU A 516 11.51 -10.06 -31.56
CA GLU A 516 12.28 -11.31 -31.63
C GLU A 516 12.28 -12.07 -30.31
N ALA A 517 12.09 -11.35 -29.18
CA ALA A 517 12.08 -11.89 -27.85
C ALA A 517 11.03 -11.18 -26.97
N PRO A 518 10.57 -11.76 -25.85
CA PRO A 518 9.68 -11.08 -24.92
C PRO A 518 10.28 -9.76 -24.41
N PHE A 519 11.58 -9.71 -24.25
CA PHE A 519 12.42 -8.53 -23.95
C PHE A 519 13.88 -8.90 -24.17
N ASP A 520 14.74 -7.91 -24.37
CA ASP A 520 16.19 -8.10 -24.38
C ASP A 520 16.71 -8.21 -22.94
N LYS A 521 17.56 -9.22 -22.68
CA LYS A 521 18.08 -9.49 -21.35
C LYS A 521 18.92 -8.34 -20.81
N ILE A 522 19.72 -7.65 -21.66
CA ILE A 522 20.58 -6.56 -21.23
C ILE A 522 19.74 -5.36 -20.78
N ASN A 523 18.67 -5.04 -21.54
CA ASN A 523 17.73 -3.99 -21.17
C ASN A 523 16.97 -4.34 -19.87
N ALA A 524 16.54 -5.59 -19.75
CA ALA A 524 15.87 -6.08 -18.55
C ALA A 524 16.81 -6.02 -17.32
N ASP A 525 18.03 -6.53 -17.43
CA ASP A 525 18.99 -6.53 -16.32
C ASP A 525 19.36 -5.10 -15.88
N TYR A 526 19.45 -4.13 -16.81
CA TYR A 526 19.68 -2.73 -16.44
C TYR A 526 18.50 -2.12 -15.67
N TRP A 527 17.29 -2.19 -16.27
CA TRP A 527 16.12 -1.53 -15.67
C TRP A 527 15.62 -2.23 -14.43
N MET A 528 15.80 -3.55 -14.36
CA MET A 528 15.34 -4.39 -13.25
C MET A 528 16.43 -4.65 -12.20
N ASP A 529 17.59 -4.03 -12.27
CA ASP A 529 18.59 -4.14 -11.20
C ASP A 529 17.99 -3.76 -9.85
N GLY A 530 17.86 -4.72 -8.94
CA GLY A 530 17.10 -4.61 -7.69
C GLY A 530 15.56 -4.61 -7.85
N GLY A 531 15.02 -4.86 -9.05
CA GLY A 531 13.58 -4.78 -9.38
C GLY A 531 13.13 -3.39 -9.78
N VAL A 532 11.81 -3.22 -9.99
CA VAL A 532 11.16 -1.91 -10.15
C VAL A 532 11.37 -1.12 -8.86
N ASP A 533 11.98 0.07 -8.93
CA ASP A 533 12.37 0.86 -7.75
C ASP A 533 11.18 1.36 -6.95
N LEU A 534 10.09 1.71 -7.63
CA LEU A 534 8.85 2.13 -7.00
C LEU A 534 7.66 1.55 -7.75
N TYR A 535 6.92 0.69 -7.09
CA TYR A 535 5.68 0.11 -7.61
C TYR A 535 4.48 0.61 -6.82
N ILE A 536 3.42 1.06 -7.50
CA ILE A 536 2.25 1.69 -6.88
C ILE A 536 0.98 0.95 -7.33
N GLY A 537 0.16 0.51 -6.38
CA GLY A 537 -1.07 -0.20 -6.73
C GLY A 537 -1.93 -0.58 -5.55
N GLY A 538 -3.10 -1.18 -5.81
CA GLY A 538 -4.09 -1.53 -4.80
C GLY A 538 -3.68 -2.71 -3.92
N ILE A 539 -3.94 -2.62 -2.62
CA ILE A 539 -3.68 -3.69 -1.65
C ILE A 539 -4.48 -4.97 -1.94
N GLU A 540 -5.58 -4.87 -2.67
CA GLU A 540 -6.40 -6.01 -3.08
C GLU A 540 -5.64 -7.06 -3.90
N HIS A 541 -4.51 -6.65 -4.49
CA HIS A 541 -3.63 -7.51 -5.29
C HIS A 541 -2.57 -8.26 -4.48
N ALA A 542 -2.53 -8.11 -3.15
CA ALA A 542 -1.50 -8.67 -2.29
C ALA A 542 -1.25 -10.18 -2.48
N VAL A 543 -2.32 -10.98 -2.56
CA VAL A 543 -2.25 -12.45 -2.73
C VAL A 543 -2.68 -12.92 -4.13
N MET A 544 -2.84 -11.99 -5.07
CA MET A 544 -3.14 -12.24 -6.48
C MET A 544 -1.97 -11.77 -7.33
N HIS A 545 -2.13 -10.68 -8.06
CA HIS A 545 -1.13 -10.15 -8.99
C HIS A 545 0.29 -10.06 -8.39
N LEU A 546 0.44 -9.52 -7.17
CA LEU A 546 1.77 -9.38 -6.56
C LEU A 546 2.45 -10.73 -6.30
N LEU A 547 1.70 -11.75 -5.88
CA LEU A 547 2.24 -13.08 -5.66
C LEU A 547 2.59 -13.76 -6.99
N TYR A 548 1.75 -13.61 -8.00
CA TYR A 548 2.00 -14.16 -9.34
C TYR A 548 3.18 -13.48 -10.03
N ALA A 549 3.31 -12.17 -9.95
CA ALA A 549 4.45 -11.44 -10.49
C ALA A 549 5.78 -11.89 -9.86
N ARG A 550 5.79 -12.13 -8.53
CA ARG A 550 6.95 -12.67 -7.82
C ARG A 550 7.31 -14.09 -8.31
N PHE A 551 6.31 -14.96 -8.44
CA PHE A 551 6.51 -16.29 -9.01
C PHE A 551 7.07 -16.23 -10.43
N PHE A 552 6.48 -15.42 -11.32
CA PHE A 552 6.94 -15.27 -12.70
C PHE A 552 8.37 -14.79 -12.79
N THR A 553 8.73 -13.79 -12.00
CA THR A 553 10.10 -13.25 -11.99
C THR A 553 11.12 -14.34 -11.67
N LYS A 554 10.85 -15.18 -10.66
CA LYS A 554 11.70 -16.31 -10.27
C LYS A 554 11.75 -17.39 -11.35
N ALA A 555 10.61 -17.74 -11.93
CA ALA A 555 10.53 -18.73 -13.01
C ALA A 555 11.23 -18.26 -14.30
N LEU A 556 11.12 -16.98 -14.66
CA LEU A 556 11.82 -16.39 -15.79
C LEU A 556 13.34 -16.25 -15.54
N ARG A 557 13.76 -16.01 -14.28
CA ARG A 557 15.16 -16.07 -13.88
C ARG A 557 15.72 -17.48 -14.11
N ASP A 558 15.02 -18.50 -13.63
CA ASP A 558 15.43 -19.89 -13.79
C ASP A 558 15.39 -20.36 -15.27
N ALA A 559 14.56 -19.70 -16.09
CA ALA A 559 14.59 -19.84 -17.55
C ALA A 559 15.77 -19.11 -18.21
N GLY A 560 16.57 -18.34 -17.46
CA GLY A 560 17.73 -17.60 -17.95
C GLY A 560 17.40 -16.28 -18.66
N LEU A 561 16.19 -15.76 -18.51
CA LEU A 561 15.71 -14.56 -19.23
C LEU A 561 16.01 -13.25 -18.45
N ASN A 562 16.16 -13.31 -17.15
CA ASN A 562 16.55 -12.18 -16.28
C ASN A 562 17.42 -12.67 -15.12
N GLU A 563 18.02 -11.74 -14.36
CA GLU A 563 18.86 -12.07 -13.20
C GLU A 563 18.19 -11.75 -11.85
N VAL A 564 17.06 -11.05 -11.85
CA VAL A 564 16.39 -10.64 -10.62
C VAL A 564 15.47 -11.72 -10.07
N SER A 565 15.35 -11.76 -8.75
CA SER A 565 14.49 -12.70 -8.02
C SER A 565 13.17 -12.07 -7.58
N GLU A 566 13.11 -10.76 -7.44
CA GLU A 566 11.91 -10.02 -7.03
C GLU A 566 11.56 -8.93 -8.04
N PRO A 567 10.28 -8.81 -8.43
CA PRO A 567 9.88 -7.86 -9.47
C PRO A 567 9.89 -6.41 -8.98
N PHE A 568 9.65 -6.18 -7.69
CA PHE A 568 9.43 -4.86 -7.11
C PHE A 568 10.26 -4.70 -5.84
N SER A 569 11.09 -3.67 -5.78
CA SER A 569 11.91 -3.36 -4.61
C SER A 569 11.04 -2.70 -3.51
N ARG A 570 10.29 -1.67 -3.87
CA ARG A 570 9.41 -0.96 -2.96
C ARG A 570 7.98 -0.89 -3.47
N LEU A 571 7.02 -1.23 -2.61
CA LEU A 571 5.59 -1.15 -2.89
C LEU A 571 4.93 -0.04 -2.08
N VAL A 572 4.12 0.79 -2.76
CA VAL A 572 3.19 1.73 -2.14
C VAL A 572 1.76 1.33 -2.45
N CYS A 573 1.00 0.98 -1.42
CA CYS A 573 -0.42 0.72 -1.56
C CYS A 573 -1.19 2.04 -1.41
N GLN A 574 -1.65 2.61 -2.54
CA GLN A 574 -2.37 3.89 -2.49
C GLN A 574 -3.72 3.74 -1.78
N GLY A 575 -4.04 4.77 -0.99
CA GLY A 575 -5.35 4.88 -0.35
C GLY A 575 -6.46 5.18 -1.35
N MET A 576 -7.66 4.76 -1.03
CA MET A 576 -8.84 4.92 -1.89
C MET A 576 -9.33 6.37 -1.91
N VAL A 577 -9.90 6.78 -3.04
CA VAL A 577 -10.70 8.01 -3.13
C VAL A 577 -12.16 7.62 -2.92
N ASN A 578 -12.76 8.18 -1.87
CA ASN A 578 -14.15 7.95 -1.52
C ASN A 578 -15.02 9.13 -1.95
N ALA A 579 -16.30 8.88 -2.09
CA ALA A 579 -17.28 9.93 -2.36
C ALA A 579 -18.56 9.71 -1.54
N PRO A 580 -19.34 10.78 -1.27
CA PRO A 580 -20.61 10.67 -0.59
C PRO A 580 -21.55 9.73 -1.33
N THR A 581 -22.07 8.72 -0.64
CA THR A 581 -22.87 7.64 -1.21
C THR A 581 -24.10 7.41 -0.35
N PRO A 582 -25.30 7.26 -0.93
CA PRO A 582 -26.50 6.91 -0.20
C PRO A 582 -26.34 5.59 0.57
N TYR A 583 -26.73 5.57 1.81
CA TYR A 583 -26.56 4.44 2.71
C TYR A 583 -27.82 4.17 3.52
N CYS A 584 -28.26 2.92 3.54
CA CYS A 584 -29.34 2.44 4.40
C CYS A 584 -28.75 1.83 5.68
N ALA A 585 -28.99 2.47 6.83
CA ALA A 585 -28.48 2.00 8.11
C ALA A 585 -29.12 0.66 8.55
N SER A 586 -30.40 0.47 8.27
CA SER A 586 -31.14 -0.74 8.65
C SER A 586 -30.73 -1.97 7.85
N CYS A 587 -30.43 -1.81 6.56
CA CYS A 587 -29.97 -2.89 5.69
C CYS A 587 -28.44 -3.03 5.68
N ASN A 588 -27.70 -2.05 6.25
CA ASN A 588 -26.26 -1.95 6.23
C ASN A 588 -25.66 -2.06 4.80
N VAL A 589 -26.25 -1.28 3.85
CA VAL A 589 -25.90 -1.37 2.43
C VAL A 589 -25.75 0.02 1.83
N GLU A 590 -24.72 0.19 0.97
CA GLU A 590 -24.56 1.35 0.08
C GLU A 590 -25.43 1.18 -1.17
N LEU A 591 -26.01 2.28 -1.65
CA LEU A 591 -26.92 2.29 -2.77
C LEU A 591 -26.43 3.23 -3.87
N HIS A 592 -26.90 3.01 -5.09
CA HIS A 592 -26.55 3.85 -6.23
C HIS A 592 -26.98 5.31 -5.99
N VAL A 593 -26.16 6.27 -6.45
CA VAL A 593 -26.38 7.71 -6.20
C VAL A 593 -27.71 8.24 -6.74
N ASP A 594 -28.29 7.60 -7.76
CA ASP A 594 -29.59 7.96 -8.29
C ASP A 594 -30.74 7.75 -7.28
N LEU A 595 -30.50 6.95 -6.25
CA LEU A 595 -31.47 6.68 -5.19
C LEU A 595 -31.40 7.67 -4.02
N LYS A 596 -30.53 8.69 -4.11
CA LYS A 596 -30.24 9.64 -3.02
C LYS A 596 -31.47 10.33 -2.42
N ASP A 597 -32.49 10.59 -3.24
CA ASP A 597 -33.70 11.28 -2.85
C ASP A 597 -34.91 10.33 -2.68
N THR A 598 -34.67 9.00 -2.61
CA THR A 598 -35.72 7.99 -2.46
C THR A 598 -35.51 7.18 -1.18
N PRO A 599 -36.55 6.59 -0.60
CA PRO A 599 -36.40 5.61 0.47
C PRO A 599 -35.64 4.36 0.01
N CYS A 600 -35.08 3.64 0.97
CA CYS A 600 -34.40 2.36 0.69
C CYS A 600 -35.32 1.39 -0.05
N PRO A 601 -34.94 0.86 -1.20
CA PRO A 601 -35.80 -0.04 -1.98
C PRO A 601 -36.09 -1.38 -1.28
N THR A 602 -35.28 -1.74 -0.28
CA THR A 602 -35.41 -3.01 0.46
C THR A 602 -36.28 -2.89 1.71
N CYS A 603 -36.07 -1.86 2.55
CA CYS A 603 -36.76 -1.72 3.83
C CYS A 603 -37.68 -0.49 3.91
N GLY A 604 -37.62 0.45 2.97
CA GLY A 604 -38.44 1.67 2.97
C GLY A 604 -37.94 2.79 3.87
N ASP A 605 -36.83 2.62 4.58
CA ASP A 605 -36.27 3.61 5.48
C ASP A 605 -35.59 4.77 4.73
N ALA A 606 -35.52 5.94 5.39
CA ALA A 606 -34.82 7.10 4.85
C ALA A 606 -33.32 6.81 4.73
N LEU A 607 -32.74 7.23 3.61
CA LEU A 607 -31.29 7.07 3.39
C LEU A 607 -30.51 8.18 4.07
N THR A 608 -29.34 7.82 4.55
CA THR A 608 -28.29 8.73 5.00
C THR A 608 -27.16 8.74 3.98
N PHE A 609 -26.11 9.58 4.19
CA PHE A 609 -24.91 9.54 3.37
C PHE A 609 -23.74 9.07 4.19
N ARG A 610 -22.91 8.23 3.59
CA ARG A 610 -21.59 7.90 4.11
C ARG A 610 -20.55 7.99 3.01
N SER A 611 -19.29 8.17 3.40
CA SER A 611 -18.18 8.10 2.47
C SER A 611 -17.92 6.64 2.08
N ALA A 612 -17.94 6.35 0.77
CA ALA A 612 -17.68 5.03 0.22
C ALA A 612 -16.74 5.11 -0.97
N LYS A 613 -15.96 4.03 -1.20
CA LYS A 613 -15.05 3.93 -2.35
C LYS A 613 -15.78 4.28 -3.65
N MET A 614 -15.16 5.15 -4.46
CA MET A 614 -15.67 5.45 -5.80
C MET A 614 -15.76 4.18 -6.64
N SER A 615 -16.94 3.88 -7.15
CA SER A 615 -17.16 2.74 -8.01
C SER A 615 -18.27 3.01 -9.04
N LYS A 616 -18.13 2.40 -10.22
CA LYS A 616 -19.14 2.52 -11.29
C LYS A 616 -20.49 1.91 -10.88
N SER A 617 -20.49 0.88 -10.06
CA SER A 617 -21.71 0.21 -9.56
C SER A 617 -22.52 1.07 -8.60
N LEU A 618 -21.88 1.99 -7.88
CA LEU A 618 -22.54 2.95 -6.99
C LEU A 618 -22.87 4.28 -7.71
N GLY A 619 -22.31 4.51 -8.91
CA GLY A 619 -22.48 5.75 -9.65
C GLY A 619 -21.84 6.99 -8.99
N ASN A 620 -21.04 6.80 -7.94
CA ASN A 620 -20.42 7.86 -7.14
C ASN A 620 -19.04 8.30 -7.67
N THR A 621 -18.72 7.98 -8.92
CA THR A 621 -17.43 8.33 -9.54
C THR A 621 -17.41 9.78 -10.01
N VAL A 622 -16.25 10.42 -9.88
CA VAL A 622 -16.00 11.77 -10.40
C VAL A 622 -15.13 11.66 -11.65
N SER A 623 -15.57 12.31 -12.75
CA SER A 623 -14.86 12.30 -14.03
C SER A 623 -13.64 13.22 -14.00
N PRO A 624 -12.43 12.74 -14.32
CA PRO A 624 -11.26 13.59 -14.49
C PRO A 624 -11.44 14.64 -15.57
N GLU A 625 -12.03 14.27 -16.71
CA GLU A 625 -12.29 15.14 -17.85
C GLU A 625 -13.01 16.44 -17.44
N LEU A 626 -14.12 16.30 -16.69
CA LEU A 626 -14.90 17.45 -16.23
C LEU A 626 -14.11 18.33 -15.23
N MET A 627 -13.27 17.71 -14.41
CA MET A 627 -12.46 18.45 -13.43
C MET A 627 -11.31 19.21 -14.11
N ILE A 628 -10.67 18.60 -15.10
CA ILE A 628 -9.65 19.28 -15.91
C ILE A 628 -10.24 20.45 -16.68
N GLU A 629 -11.41 20.28 -17.29
CA GLU A 629 -12.09 21.38 -18.00
C GLU A 629 -12.43 22.56 -17.10
N LYS A 630 -12.83 22.28 -15.86
CA LYS A 630 -13.25 23.33 -14.91
C LYS A 630 -12.07 24.01 -14.21
N PHE A 631 -11.03 23.25 -13.83
CA PHE A 631 -9.99 23.71 -12.92
C PHE A 631 -8.55 23.61 -13.46
N GLY A 632 -8.35 22.89 -14.57
CA GLY A 632 -7.03 22.54 -15.10
C GLY A 632 -6.41 21.30 -14.44
N ALA A 633 -5.51 20.64 -15.17
CA ALA A 633 -4.84 19.42 -14.75
C ALA A 633 -3.96 19.64 -13.50
N ASP A 634 -3.20 20.74 -13.46
CA ASP A 634 -2.35 21.07 -12.31
C ASP A 634 -3.14 21.23 -11.01
N THR A 635 -4.35 21.83 -11.08
CA THR A 635 -5.22 21.93 -9.89
C THR A 635 -5.72 20.57 -9.43
N VAL A 636 -6.10 19.70 -10.38
CA VAL A 636 -6.56 18.34 -10.06
C VAL A 636 -5.44 17.54 -9.42
N ARG A 637 -4.22 17.63 -9.95
CA ARG A 637 -3.01 16.99 -9.40
C ARG A 637 -2.72 17.51 -7.99
N LEU A 638 -2.72 18.82 -7.80
CA LEU A 638 -2.50 19.45 -6.49
C LEU A 638 -3.51 18.95 -5.46
N PHE A 639 -4.80 18.93 -5.80
CA PHE A 639 -5.86 18.46 -4.92
C PHE A 639 -5.63 17.00 -4.49
N ILE A 640 -5.29 16.12 -5.43
CA ILE A 640 -5.08 14.70 -5.18
C ILE A 640 -3.84 14.43 -4.30
N LEU A 641 -2.74 15.14 -4.56
CA LEU A 641 -1.48 14.94 -3.85
C LEU A 641 -1.48 15.57 -2.45
N PHE A 642 -2.19 16.68 -2.30
CA PHE A 642 -2.30 17.39 -1.01
C PHE A 642 -3.37 16.79 -0.10
N GLY A 643 -4.43 16.17 -0.63
CA GLY A 643 -5.59 15.71 0.11
C GLY A 643 -5.30 14.68 1.22
N ALA A 644 -4.34 13.79 1.00
CA ALA A 644 -3.90 12.80 1.98
C ALA A 644 -2.53 12.23 1.61
N ASN A 645 -1.84 11.64 2.60
CA ASN A 645 -0.63 10.86 2.33
C ASN A 645 -0.93 9.70 1.35
N PRO A 646 0.03 9.25 0.54
CA PRO A 646 -0.19 8.25 -0.50
C PRO A 646 -0.97 7.01 -0.05
N GLU A 647 -0.66 6.46 1.12
CA GLU A 647 -1.29 5.24 1.65
C GLU A 647 -2.63 5.48 2.35
N ALA A 648 -2.94 6.73 2.70
CA ALA A 648 -4.18 7.07 3.40
C ALA A 648 -5.32 7.31 2.40
N GLY A 649 -6.53 6.86 2.73
CA GLY A 649 -7.73 7.20 1.98
C GLY A 649 -8.04 8.69 2.04
N MET A 650 -8.73 9.20 1.03
CA MET A 650 -9.23 10.58 1.00
C MET A 650 -10.68 10.65 0.57
N ASP A 651 -11.38 11.65 1.08
CA ASP A 651 -12.74 11.94 0.69
C ASP A 651 -12.77 13.04 -0.37
N TRP A 652 -13.57 12.86 -1.41
CA TRP A 652 -13.82 13.87 -2.42
C TRP A 652 -14.58 15.06 -1.84
N SER A 653 -14.15 16.27 -2.17
CA SER A 653 -14.81 17.51 -1.77
C SER A 653 -14.69 18.58 -2.85
N ASP A 654 -15.85 19.03 -3.37
CA ASP A 654 -15.90 20.10 -4.36
C ASP A 654 -15.36 21.42 -3.81
N SER A 655 -15.59 21.73 -2.55
CA SER A 655 -15.07 22.95 -1.92
C SER A 655 -13.55 22.91 -1.73
N ALA A 656 -12.98 21.71 -1.54
CA ALA A 656 -11.55 21.56 -1.40
C ALA A 656 -10.83 21.76 -2.74
N ILE A 657 -11.32 21.20 -3.84
CA ILE A 657 -10.71 21.42 -5.17
C ILE A 657 -10.81 22.90 -5.59
N GLU A 658 -11.92 23.60 -5.28
CA GLU A 658 -12.04 25.04 -5.50
C GLU A 658 -11.04 25.86 -4.67
N SER A 659 -10.73 25.40 -3.45
CA SER A 659 -9.69 26.02 -2.62
C SER A 659 -8.31 25.82 -3.24
N ASN A 660 -8.01 24.63 -3.78
CA ASN A 660 -6.75 24.37 -4.47
C ASN A 660 -6.64 25.22 -5.76
N TYR A 661 -7.73 25.44 -6.48
CA TYR A 661 -7.71 26.36 -7.64
C TYR A 661 -7.39 27.80 -7.23
N ARG A 662 -7.95 28.29 -6.11
CA ARG A 662 -7.55 29.62 -5.56
C ARG A 662 -6.08 29.65 -5.18
N GLN A 663 -5.54 28.55 -4.63
CA GLN A 663 -4.12 28.42 -4.30
C GLN A 663 -3.24 28.48 -5.55
N MET A 664 -3.62 27.82 -6.64
CA MET A 664 -2.91 27.89 -7.93
C MET A 664 -2.84 29.33 -8.45
N ARG A 665 -3.92 30.07 -8.34
CA ARG A 665 -3.93 31.50 -8.69
C ARG A 665 -3.03 32.34 -7.79
N ALA A 666 -2.96 32.02 -6.49
CA ALA A 666 -2.07 32.71 -5.55
C ALA A 666 -0.60 32.41 -5.86
N ILE A 667 -0.27 31.17 -6.20
CA ILE A 667 1.07 30.75 -6.66
C ILE A 667 1.44 31.56 -7.91
N HIS A 668 0.60 31.51 -8.94
CA HIS A 668 0.86 32.26 -10.19
C HIS A 668 1.10 33.75 -9.93
N THR A 669 0.25 34.38 -9.11
CA THR A 669 0.39 35.80 -8.77
C THR A 669 1.73 36.07 -8.08
N ALA A 670 2.13 35.24 -7.11
CA ALA A 670 3.39 35.40 -6.40
C ALA A 670 4.59 35.22 -7.33
N LEU A 671 4.54 34.24 -8.23
CA LEU A 671 5.60 33.99 -9.20
C LEU A 671 5.76 35.17 -10.19
N VAL A 672 4.67 35.66 -10.74
CA VAL A 672 4.68 36.85 -11.65
C VAL A 672 5.22 38.07 -10.92
N GLN A 673 4.76 38.34 -9.69
CA GLN A 673 5.29 39.43 -8.88
C GLN A 673 6.80 39.32 -8.65
N GLY A 674 7.29 38.11 -8.40
CA GLY A 674 8.72 37.87 -8.21
C GLY A 674 9.54 38.03 -9.48
N ILE A 675 9.01 37.60 -10.63
CA ILE A 675 9.66 37.77 -11.94
C ILE A 675 9.72 39.26 -12.33
N GLU A 676 8.61 39.99 -12.11
CA GLU A 676 8.49 41.43 -12.45
C GLU A 676 9.16 42.35 -11.40
N ASN A 677 9.66 41.81 -10.30
CA ASN A 677 10.30 42.60 -9.25
C ASN A 677 11.59 43.26 -9.75
N ASP A 678 11.65 44.60 -9.73
CA ASP A 678 12.77 45.41 -10.17
C ASP A 678 13.46 46.17 -9.02
N SER A 679 13.13 45.90 -7.78
CA SER A 679 13.66 46.58 -6.59
C SER A 679 15.18 46.38 -6.46
N ALA A 680 15.91 47.48 -6.29
CA ALA A 680 17.38 47.43 -6.10
C ALA A 680 17.82 46.89 -4.73
N SER A 681 16.92 46.92 -3.72
CA SER A 681 17.22 46.44 -2.37
C SER A 681 15.94 45.97 -1.67
N GLY A 682 16.08 45.04 -0.74
CA GLY A 682 14.97 44.54 0.07
C GLY A 682 15.36 44.27 1.52
N LEU A 683 14.48 44.56 2.44
CA LEU A 683 14.72 44.31 3.88
C LEU A 683 14.76 42.79 4.20
N MET A 684 14.13 41.98 3.36
CA MET A 684 13.89 40.56 3.63
C MET A 684 14.76 39.61 2.78
N ASP A 685 15.78 40.15 2.10
CA ASP A 685 16.61 39.32 1.20
C ASP A 685 17.22 38.09 1.91
N ASP A 686 17.96 38.33 3.01
CA ASP A 686 18.62 37.27 3.74
C ASP A 686 17.65 36.26 4.33
N TRP A 687 16.53 36.78 4.84
CA TRP A 687 15.50 35.88 5.45
C TRP A 687 14.82 35.03 4.39
N LEU A 688 14.42 35.62 3.25
CA LEU A 688 13.75 34.85 2.19
C LEU A 688 14.66 33.77 1.61
N LEU A 689 15.96 34.09 1.42
CA LEU A 689 16.96 33.11 0.97
C LEU A 689 17.26 32.05 2.03
N ALA A 690 17.29 32.38 3.32
CA ALA A 690 17.42 31.40 4.40
C ALA A 690 16.20 30.46 4.44
N ARG A 691 14.98 30.99 4.26
CA ARG A 691 13.74 30.23 4.16
C ARG A 691 13.75 29.28 2.97
N SER A 692 14.16 29.75 1.79
CA SER A 692 14.22 28.94 0.59
C SER A 692 15.19 27.75 0.75
N ARG A 693 16.39 27.97 1.30
CA ARG A 693 17.35 26.89 1.59
C ARG A 693 16.78 25.86 2.57
N LYS A 694 16.11 26.31 3.62
CA LYS A 694 15.44 25.40 4.57
C LYS A 694 14.30 24.63 3.90
N ALA A 695 13.41 25.32 3.20
CA ALA A 695 12.27 24.73 2.51
C ALA A 695 12.72 23.70 1.47
N HIS A 696 13.79 23.98 0.73
CA HIS A 696 14.35 23.05 -0.25
C HIS A 696 14.88 21.76 0.38
N ARG A 697 15.63 21.86 1.51
CA ARG A 697 16.10 20.67 2.25
C ARG A 697 14.93 19.84 2.77
N ASP A 698 13.95 20.49 3.42
CA ASP A 698 12.79 19.82 3.99
C ASP A 698 11.96 19.14 2.88
N TRP A 699 11.74 19.85 1.76
CA TRP A 699 11.06 19.33 0.57
C TRP A 699 11.78 18.11 -0.02
N ASN A 700 13.10 18.20 -0.23
CA ASN A 700 13.88 17.09 -0.74
C ASN A 700 13.82 15.86 0.19
N SER A 701 13.89 16.07 1.49
CA SER A 701 13.72 14.99 2.48
C SER A 701 12.37 14.33 2.40
N GLN A 702 11.28 15.12 2.30
CA GLN A 702 9.93 14.58 2.15
C GLN A 702 9.75 13.82 0.84
N MET A 703 10.14 14.42 -0.28
CA MET A 703 9.99 13.81 -1.61
C MET A 703 10.80 12.52 -1.73
N SER A 704 12.01 12.47 -1.20
CA SER A 704 12.86 11.27 -1.21
C SER A 704 12.22 10.09 -0.47
N ASN A 705 11.39 10.36 0.54
CA ASN A 705 10.69 9.37 1.36
C ASN A 705 9.21 9.17 0.95
N ILE A 706 8.80 9.67 -0.22
CA ILE A 706 7.42 9.61 -0.74
C ILE A 706 6.43 10.38 0.17
N GLY A 707 6.89 11.32 0.96
CA GLY A 707 6.10 12.25 1.76
C GLY A 707 5.47 13.35 0.89
N LEU A 708 4.72 12.95 -0.15
CA LEU A 708 4.20 13.85 -1.20
C LEU A 708 3.34 14.98 -0.65
N ARG A 709 2.44 14.67 0.30
CA ARG A 709 1.58 15.67 0.91
C ARG A 709 2.38 16.77 1.59
N ASP A 710 3.39 16.40 2.35
CA ASP A 710 4.22 17.34 3.10
C ASP A 710 5.18 18.09 2.15
N GLY A 711 5.70 17.42 1.12
CA GLY A 711 6.45 18.07 0.04
C GLY A 711 5.61 19.13 -0.70
N VAL A 712 4.36 18.80 -1.02
CA VAL A 712 3.41 19.75 -1.62
C VAL A 712 3.05 20.88 -0.66
N MET A 713 2.89 20.61 0.64
CA MET A 713 2.67 21.66 1.65
C MET A 713 3.80 22.69 1.59
N ILE A 714 5.05 22.24 1.56
CA ILE A 714 6.20 23.13 1.52
C ILE A 714 6.20 23.94 0.22
N SER A 715 6.15 23.28 -0.94
CA SER A 715 6.31 23.94 -2.24
C SER A 715 5.12 24.82 -2.65
N HIS A 716 3.88 24.44 -2.32
CA HIS A 716 2.67 25.10 -2.79
C HIS A 716 2.02 26.03 -1.77
N PHE A 717 2.31 25.89 -0.49
CA PHE A 717 1.67 26.72 0.55
C PHE A 717 2.68 27.54 1.35
N GLU A 718 3.74 26.92 1.88
CA GLU A 718 4.71 27.65 2.70
C GLU A 718 5.50 28.66 1.88
N MET A 719 5.99 28.28 0.68
CA MET A 719 6.73 29.19 -0.19
C MET A 719 5.90 30.42 -0.59
N VAL A 720 4.62 30.26 -0.92
CA VAL A 720 3.71 31.40 -1.18
C VAL A 720 3.58 32.30 0.04
N SER A 721 3.37 31.69 1.22
CA SER A 721 3.25 32.41 2.48
C SER A 721 4.51 33.19 2.82
N ASP A 722 5.69 32.61 2.57
CA ASP A 722 6.98 33.28 2.80
C ASP A 722 7.20 34.45 1.85
N TRP A 723 6.87 34.29 0.57
CA TRP A 723 6.86 35.40 -0.38
C TRP A 723 5.96 36.54 0.07
N GLN A 724 4.70 36.25 0.40
CA GLN A 724 3.73 37.25 0.86
C GLN A 724 4.17 37.94 2.16
N TRP A 725 4.81 37.19 3.04
CA TRP A 725 5.36 37.75 4.27
C TRP A 725 6.50 38.72 3.97
N ALA A 726 7.46 38.33 3.13
CA ALA A 726 8.57 39.17 2.73
C ALA A 726 8.10 40.48 2.09
N GLN A 727 7.11 40.40 1.21
CA GLN A 727 6.52 41.61 0.60
C GLN A 727 5.93 42.58 1.62
N ARG A 728 5.15 42.08 2.58
CA ARG A 728 4.57 42.93 3.65
C ARG A 728 5.62 43.49 4.60
N ARG A 729 6.75 42.82 4.77
CA ARG A 729 7.84 43.20 5.69
C ARG A 729 8.81 44.24 5.09
N GLY A 730 8.62 44.67 3.91
CA GLY A 730 9.47 45.69 3.26
C GLY A 730 10.10 45.23 1.95
N GLY A 731 9.62 44.10 1.44
CA GLY A 731 9.99 43.59 0.12
C GLY A 731 11.38 42.96 0.06
N VAL A 732 11.72 42.55 -1.15
CA VAL A 732 13.00 41.92 -1.49
C VAL A 732 13.60 42.56 -2.71
N SER A 733 14.91 42.50 -2.85
CA SER A 733 15.63 42.94 -4.05
C SER A 733 15.32 42.03 -5.25
N HIS A 734 15.55 42.57 -6.45
CA HIS A 734 15.48 41.79 -7.69
C HIS A 734 16.36 40.52 -7.61
N GLU A 735 17.60 40.67 -7.13
CA GLU A 735 18.54 39.57 -7.03
C GLU A 735 18.05 38.46 -6.11
N ALA A 736 17.55 38.81 -4.92
CA ALA A 736 17.00 37.86 -3.98
C ALA A 736 15.72 37.18 -4.50
N ALA A 737 14.84 37.94 -5.17
CA ALA A 737 13.65 37.43 -5.81
C ALA A 737 13.99 36.38 -6.89
N GLN A 738 14.94 36.71 -7.78
CA GLN A 738 15.39 35.79 -8.82
C GLN A 738 16.01 34.49 -8.25
N ALA A 739 16.84 34.61 -7.20
CA ALA A 739 17.45 33.46 -6.53
C ALA A 739 16.38 32.59 -5.84
N TYR A 740 15.40 33.23 -5.20
CA TYR A 740 14.27 32.53 -4.58
C TYR A 740 13.44 31.75 -5.60
N LEU A 741 13.10 32.35 -6.73
CA LEU A 741 12.30 31.74 -7.79
C LEU A 741 13.01 30.54 -8.42
N ARG A 742 14.34 30.63 -8.63
CA ARG A 742 15.12 29.49 -9.15
C ARG A 742 15.15 28.29 -8.21
N MET A 743 14.96 28.50 -6.92
CA MET A 743 14.77 27.39 -5.97
C MET A 743 13.31 26.92 -5.93
N TRP A 744 12.36 27.84 -5.95
CA TRP A 744 10.94 27.51 -5.73
C TRP A 744 10.29 26.84 -6.93
N ILE A 745 10.47 27.38 -8.16
CA ILE A 745 9.78 26.87 -9.35
C ILE A 745 10.05 25.38 -9.59
N PRO A 746 11.29 24.85 -9.48
CA PRO A 746 11.57 23.42 -9.61
C PRO A 746 10.85 22.57 -8.54
N MET A 747 10.63 23.10 -7.34
CA MET A 747 9.89 22.36 -6.28
C MET A 747 8.41 22.20 -6.60
N LEU A 748 7.82 23.05 -7.46
CA LEU A 748 6.44 22.91 -7.93
C LEU A 748 6.30 21.78 -8.98
N TYR A 749 7.36 21.57 -9.78
CA TYR A 749 7.33 20.74 -10.99
C TYR A 749 6.80 19.30 -10.77
N PRO A 750 7.12 18.56 -9.70
CA PRO A 750 6.58 17.23 -9.49
C PRO A 750 5.05 17.18 -9.37
N ALA A 751 4.44 18.17 -8.73
CA ALA A 751 3.00 18.21 -8.50
C ALA A 751 2.23 18.98 -9.57
N THR A 752 2.72 20.16 -9.97
CA THR A 752 2.08 21.08 -10.92
C THR A 752 3.03 21.46 -12.05
N PRO A 753 3.31 20.50 -12.96
CA PRO A 753 4.38 20.63 -13.93
C PRO A 753 4.14 21.73 -14.97
N HIS A 754 2.89 22.00 -15.37
CA HIS A 754 2.62 22.93 -16.45
C HIS A 754 2.89 24.38 -16.03
N ILE A 755 2.40 24.78 -14.85
CA ILE A 755 2.70 26.13 -14.33
C ILE A 755 4.18 26.29 -14.01
N ALA A 756 4.84 25.22 -13.53
CA ALA A 756 6.27 25.25 -13.24
C ALA A 756 7.11 25.53 -14.51
N GLU A 757 6.84 24.83 -15.61
CA GLU A 757 7.51 25.08 -16.90
C GLU A 757 7.21 26.50 -17.43
N GLU A 758 5.97 26.94 -17.38
CA GLU A 758 5.58 28.28 -17.86
C GLU A 758 6.31 29.39 -17.10
N MET A 759 6.41 29.25 -15.79
CA MET A 759 7.11 30.24 -14.96
C MET A 759 8.63 30.13 -15.09
N TRP A 760 9.18 28.94 -15.34
CA TRP A 760 10.57 28.71 -15.59
C TRP A 760 11.05 29.38 -16.90
N GLU A 761 10.26 29.21 -17.95
CA GLU A 761 10.48 29.93 -19.22
C GLU A 761 10.33 31.46 -19.05
N THR A 762 9.30 31.91 -18.33
CA THR A 762 9.07 33.34 -18.08
C THR A 762 10.18 33.98 -17.23
N LEU A 763 10.82 33.20 -16.34
CA LEU A 763 11.99 33.62 -15.58
C LEU A 763 13.24 33.83 -16.46
N GLY A 764 13.19 33.38 -17.74
CA GLY A 764 14.26 33.54 -18.72
C GLY A 764 15.19 32.32 -18.85
N GLU A 765 14.82 31.19 -18.24
CA GLU A 765 15.61 29.98 -18.36
C GLU A 765 15.37 29.32 -19.74
N SER A 766 16.44 28.89 -20.39
CA SER A 766 16.39 28.41 -21.78
C SER A 766 16.11 26.90 -21.92
N THR A 767 16.21 26.14 -20.85
CA THR A 767 15.94 24.70 -20.84
C THR A 767 14.65 24.39 -20.14
N MET A 768 13.88 23.40 -20.62
CA MET A 768 12.69 22.91 -19.91
C MET A 768 13.09 22.28 -18.57
N LEU A 769 12.26 22.43 -17.56
CA LEU A 769 12.43 21.72 -16.28
C LEU A 769 12.51 20.21 -16.46
N ALA A 770 11.76 19.67 -17.41
CA ALA A 770 11.80 18.25 -17.78
C ALA A 770 13.20 17.73 -18.12
N ASN A 771 14.10 18.61 -18.63
CA ASN A 771 15.49 18.33 -18.98
C ASN A 771 16.50 18.93 -18.02
N THR A 772 16.04 19.53 -16.92
CA THR A 772 16.91 20.21 -15.97
C THR A 772 17.22 19.30 -14.79
N VAL A 773 18.50 19.25 -14.39
CA VAL A 773 18.94 18.61 -13.15
C VAL A 773 19.22 19.71 -12.14
N ILE A 774 18.59 19.63 -10.97
CA ILE A 774 18.82 20.57 -9.88
C ILE A 774 19.72 19.96 -8.80
N ASN A 775 20.46 20.83 -8.10
CA ASN A 775 21.19 20.39 -6.94
C ASN A 775 20.21 20.07 -5.80
N MET A 776 20.13 18.81 -5.39
CA MET A 776 19.27 18.35 -4.28
C MET A 776 19.83 18.73 -2.91
N GLU A 777 21.10 19.10 -2.82
CA GLU A 777 21.72 19.55 -1.57
C GLU A 777 21.67 21.07 -1.49
N SER A 778 21.11 21.59 -0.40
CA SER A 778 21.08 23.02 -0.09
C SER A 778 21.81 23.25 1.22
N THR A 779 23.03 23.81 1.14
CA THR A 779 23.84 24.08 2.33
C THR A 779 23.34 25.32 3.05
N PRO A 780 23.05 25.24 4.38
CA PRO A 780 22.70 26.41 5.16
C PRO A 780 23.89 27.36 5.30
N ASN A 781 23.62 28.68 5.28
CA ASN A 781 24.62 29.66 5.67
C ASN A 781 24.71 29.73 7.22
N GLU A 782 25.84 30.18 7.74
CA GLU A 782 26.07 30.27 9.19
C GLU A 782 25.01 31.04 9.94
N ASN A 783 24.44 32.07 9.32
CA ASN A 783 23.46 32.96 9.94
C ASN A 783 22.00 32.53 9.71
N ASP A 784 21.73 31.53 8.86
CA ASP A 784 20.36 31.15 8.51
C ASP A 784 19.50 30.84 9.74
N THR A 785 20.06 30.07 10.68
CA THR A 785 19.33 29.68 11.90
C THR A 785 18.92 30.89 12.74
N ILE A 786 19.81 31.87 12.85
CA ILE A 786 19.56 33.09 13.64
C ILE A 786 18.53 33.97 12.94
N ILE A 787 18.69 34.20 11.62
CA ILE A 787 17.78 35.03 10.82
C ILE A 787 16.36 34.44 10.86
N LEU A 788 16.23 33.13 10.69
CA LEU A 788 14.95 32.46 10.74
C LEU A 788 14.31 32.54 12.14
N ALA A 789 15.09 32.37 13.18
CA ALA A 789 14.62 32.44 14.57
C ALA A 789 14.17 33.87 14.95
N GLN A 790 14.84 34.92 14.46
CA GLN A 790 14.47 36.32 14.69
C GLN A 790 13.10 36.64 14.10
N GLU A 791 12.87 36.24 12.87
CA GLU A 791 11.61 36.54 12.18
C GLU A 791 10.45 35.71 12.74
N GLU A 792 10.70 34.45 13.11
CA GLU A 792 9.71 33.62 13.79
C GLU A 792 9.36 34.19 15.17
N TYR A 793 10.33 34.74 15.87
CA TYR A 793 10.09 35.44 17.14
C TYR A 793 9.17 36.64 16.93
N LEU A 794 9.41 37.49 15.89
CA LEU A 794 8.54 38.61 15.57
C LEU A 794 7.10 38.14 15.28
N ARG A 795 6.92 37.11 14.45
CA ARG A 795 5.61 36.53 14.18
C ARG A 795 4.88 36.09 15.46
N ARG A 796 5.57 35.39 16.32
CA ARG A 796 5.00 34.96 17.61
C ARG A 796 4.61 36.12 18.53
N VAL A 797 5.40 37.18 18.56
CA VAL A 797 5.07 38.41 19.33
C VAL A 797 3.81 39.06 18.81
N ILE A 798 3.68 39.20 17.49
CA ILE A 798 2.49 39.76 16.83
C ILE A 798 1.24 38.90 17.13
N ASP A 799 1.33 37.60 16.96
CA ASP A 799 0.20 36.70 17.19
C ASP A 799 -0.21 36.64 18.66
N ARG A 800 0.77 36.69 19.56
CA ARG A 800 0.51 36.79 20.99
C ARG A 800 -0.14 38.14 21.36
N ALA A 801 0.27 39.23 20.73
CA ALA A 801 -0.36 40.53 20.91
C ALA A 801 -1.83 40.52 20.46
N ARG A 802 -2.14 39.92 19.32
CA ARG A 802 -3.53 39.71 18.86
C ARG A 802 -4.35 38.93 19.85
N GLY A 803 -3.84 37.77 20.32
CA GLY A 803 -4.53 36.96 21.31
C GLY A 803 -4.77 37.67 22.67
N VAL A 804 -3.82 38.51 23.11
CA VAL A 804 -4.00 39.35 24.32
C VAL A 804 -5.02 40.44 24.06
N ARG A 805 -5.06 41.04 22.87
CA ARG A 805 -6.06 42.04 22.47
C ARG A 805 -7.49 41.50 22.59
N GLU A 806 -7.73 40.32 22.02
CA GLU A 806 -9.04 39.65 22.07
C GLU A 806 -9.50 39.41 23.52
N LEU A 807 -8.58 39.05 24.40
CA LEU A 807 -8.88 38.88 25.83
C LEU A 807 -9.16 40.21 26.52
N ALA A 808 -8.38 41.28 26.25
CA ALA A 808 -8.55 42.58 26.80
C ALA A 808 -9.88 43.23 26.37
N GLN A 809 -10.26 43.05 25.12
CA GLN A 809 -11.55 43.57 24.56
C GLN A 809 -12.78 42.93 25.21
N ARG A 810 -12.65 41.75 25.83
CA ARG A 810 -13.77 41.15 26.58
C ARG A 810 -14.02 41.83 27.92
N HIS A 811 -13.07 42.65 28.40
CA HIS A 811 -13.11 43.30 29.73
C HIS A 811 -13.10 44.81 29.68
N THR A 812 -13.06 45.42 28.47
CA THR A 812 -13.03 46.87 28.27
C THR A 812 -13.93 47.26 27.11
N ASP A 813 -14.77 48.27 27.31
CA ASP A 813 -15.60 48.89 26.26
C ASP A 813 -14.82 49.92 25.43
N GLY A 814 -13.51 50.12 25.71
CA GLY A 814 -12.67 51.12 25.06
C GLY A 814 -11.93 50.56 23.85
N ASN A 815 -11.63 51.46 22.86
CA ASN A 815 -10.83 51.11 21.71
C ASN A 815 -9.36 50.99 22.10
N LEU A 816 -8.80 49.76 22.08
CA LEU A 816 -7.40 49.50 22.37
C LEU A 816 -6.53 50.01 21.21
N SER A 817 -5.85 51.11 21.37
CA SER A 817 -5.10 51.84 20.33
C SER A 817 -3.59 51.74 20.41
N SER A 818 -3.06 51.19 21.53
CA SER A 818 -1.63 51.01 21.72
C SER A 818 -1.30 49.72 22.47
N VAL A 819 -0.11 49.15 22.19
CA VAL A 819 0.40 47.95 22.86
C VAL A 819 1.77 48.24 23.47
N ILE A 820 1.97 47.79 24.69
CA ILE A 820 3.25 47.82 25.40
C ILE A 820 3.81 46.43 25.46
N ILE A 821 5.05 46.26 25.01
CA ILE A 821 5.80 45.01 25.03
C ILE A 821 6.98 45.15 25.98
N GLN A 822 7.04 44.27 26.96
CA GLN A 822 8.10 44.25 27.95
C GLN A 822 8.93 42.98 27.83
N THR A 823 10.18 43.12 27.38
CA THR A 823 11.13 41.99 27.26
C THR A 823 11.66 41.57 28.63
N ALA A 824 12.42 40.49 28.68
CA ALA A 824 13.02 40.00 29.89
C ALA A 824 14.01 41.03 30.55
N GLN A 825 14.24 40.93 31.83
CA GLN A 825 15.34 41.62 32.51
C GLN A 825 16.69 41.02 32.10
N VAL A 826 17.75 41.85 32.03
CA VAL A 826 19.10 41.45 31.61
C VAL A 826 19.58 40.19 32.30
N TRP A 827 19.39 40.11 33.63
CA TRP A 827 19.83 38.92 34.36
C TRP A 827 19.13 37.62 33.97
N LYS A 828 17.92 37.68 33.42
CA LYS A 828 17.20 36.50 32.88
C LYS A 828 17.83 36.04 31.59
N ASP A 829 18.19 36.96 30.69
CA ASP A 829 18.86 36.66 29.43
C ASP A 829 20.25 36.04 29.68
N GLU A 830 21.04 36.65 30.57
CA GLU A 830 22.35 36.15 30.95
C GLU A 830 22.28 34.74 31.57
N LEU A 831 21.32 34.52 32.47
CA LEU A 831 21.15 33.26 33.16
C LEU A 831 20.64 32.17 32.24
N ALA A 832 19.75 32.52 31.31
CA ALA A 832 19.27 31.60 30.25
C ALA A 832 20.42 31.15 29.35
N ASN A 833 21.19 32.10 28.82
CA ASN A 833 22.36 31.82 27.99
C ASN A 833 23.36 30.89 28.69
N LYS A 834 23.65 31.17 29.95
CA LYS A 834 24.56 30.35 30.73
C LYS A 834 24.03 28.94 31.02
N ALA A 835 22.73 28.80 31.28
CA ALA A 835 22.10 27.50 31.47
C ALA A 835 22.14 26.66 30.19
N ILE A 836 21.91 27.27 29.01
CA ILE A 836 21.99 26.58 27.71
C ILE A 836 23.43 26.10 27.47
N GLN A 837 24.42 26.96 27.70
CA GLN A 837 25.84 26.60 27.56
C GLN A 837 26.21 25.42 28.47
N MET A 838 25.81 25.47 29.75
CA MET A 838 26.07 24.40 30.70
C MET A 838 25.39 23.09 30.34
N HIS A 839 24.20 23.14 29.69
CA HIS A 839 23.53 21.95 29.16
C HIS A 839 24.34 21.31 28.02
N GLN A 840 24.85 22.11 27.12
CA GLN A 840 25.70 21.64 26.03
C GLN A 840 27.00 21.01 26.53
N GLU A 841 27.56 21.53 27.60
CA GLU A 841 28.79 21.03 28.26
C GLU A 841 28.52 19.81 29.18
N SER A 842 27.29 19.28 29.20
CA SER A 842 26.88 18.14 30.08
C SER A 842 27.08 18.38 31.57
N PHE A 843 26.89 19.62 32.04
CA PHE A 843 27.09 20.00 33.45
C PHE A 843 26.09 19.34 34.37
N ASP A 844 26.55 18.83 35.55
CA ASP A 844 25.66 18.23 36.53
C ASP A 844 24.96 19.33 37.40
N PHE A 845 23.77 19.73 36.97
CA PHE A 845 22.94 20.71 37.65
C PHE A 845 22.49 20.28 39.06
N LYS A 846 22.44 18.98 39.36
CA LYS A 846 22.01 18.50 40.68
C LYS A 846 23.08 18.76 41.71
N GLN A 847 24.34 18.59 41.33
CA GLN A 847 25.47 18.78 42.26
C GLN A 847 25.99 20.23 42.23
N GLY A 848 26.06 20.86 41.08
CA GLY A 848 26.73 22.15 40.88
C GLY A 848 25.81 23.36 40.71
N GLY A 849 24.55 23.17 40.31
CA GLY A 849 23.65 24.27 39.94
C GLY A 849 23.38 25.32 40.99
N ASN A 850 23.13 24.94 42.25
CA ASN A 850 22.94 25.87 43.35
C ASN A 850 24.23 26.62 43.72
N LYS A 851 25.37 25.97 43.65
CA LYS A 851 26.69 26.59 43.92
C LYS A 851 27.03 27.63 42.86
N PHE A 852 26.76 27.31 41.60
CA PHE A 852 26.91 28.25 40.50
C PHE A 852 26.00 29.48 40.67
N LEU A 853 24.70 29.26 41.00
CA LEU A 853 23.74 30.36 41.16
C LEU A 853 24.18 31.35 42.23
N GLN A 854 24.73 30.86 43.34
CA GLN A 854 25.24 31.70 44.46
C GLN A 854 26.43 32.61 44.05
N THR A 855 27.13 32.30 42.99
CA THR A 855 28.22 33.13 42.46
C THR A 855 27.72 34.33 41.63
N GLN A 856 26.48 34.32 41.24
CA GLN A 856 25.94 35.34 40.33
C GLN A 856 25.64 36.65 41.07
N PRO A 857 25.93 37.83 40.49
CA PRO A 857 25.74 39.12 41.15
C PRO A 857 24.30 39.38 41.59
N TYR A 858 23.33 39.06 40.74
CA TYR A 858 21.89 39.28 40.97
C TYR A 858 21.28 38.32 42.01
N PHE A 859 22.01 37.29 42.46
CA PHE A 859 21.60 36.40 43.54
C PHE A 859 21.90 37.03 44.93
N ARG A 860 22.72 38.06 45.00
CA ARG A 860 23.11 38.73 46.21
C ARG A 860 22.08 39.81 46.58
N ASP A 861 21.23 40.23 45.70
CA ASP A 861 20.17 41.18 45.99
C ASP A 861 18.97 40.47 46.61
N GLU A 862 18.61 40.82 47.79
CA GLU A 862 17.51 40.18 48.57
C GLU A 862 16.12 40.35 47.94
N GLU A 863 15.89 41.45 47.18
CA GLU A 863 14.61 41.67 46.47
C GLU A 863 14.43 40.72 45.26
N THR A 864 15.50 40.45 44.53
CA THR A 864 15.45 39.64 43.28
C THR A 864 15.79 38.16 43.51
N LYS A 865 16.45 37.79 44.61
CA LYS A 865 16.90 36.43 44.90
C LYS A 865 15.84 35.35 44.75
N GLY A 866 14.62 35.64 45.22
CA GLY A 866 13.49 34.71 45.10
C GLY A 866 13.09 34.45 43.64
N GLU A 867 13.08 35.49 42.82
CA GLU A 867 12.77 35.41 41.39
C GLU A 867 13.88 34.69 40.62
N VAL A 868 15.13 34.99 40.95
CA VAL A 868 16.32 34.33 40.36
C VAL A 868 16.28 32.81 40.65
N MET A 869 15.99 32.41 41.86
CA MET A 869 15.85 30.99 42.20
C MET A 869 14.71 30.31 41.45
N GLN A 870 13.57 31.00 41.31
CA GLN A 870 12.41 30.46 40.62
C GLN A 870 12.70 30.31 39.10
N PHE A 871 13.31 31.33 38.51
CA PHE A 871 13.70 31.31 37.10
C PHE A 871 14.74 30.24 36.81
N TRP A 872 15.80 30.14 37.62
CA TRP A 872 16.81 29.10 37.50
C TRP A 872 16.24 27.70 37.59
N LYS A 873 15.34 27.44 38.54
CA LYS A 873 14.65 26.14 38.60
C LYS A 873 13.82 25.86 37.36
N MET A 874 13.23 26.88 36.75
CA MET A 874 12.45 26.74 35.55
C MET A 874 13.36 26.37 34.35
N VAL A 875 14.48 27.05 34.20
CA VAL A 875 15.41 26.87 33.07
C VAL A 875 16.21 25.58 33.19
N VAL A 876 16.67 25.23 34.37
CA VAL A 876 17.58 24.08 34.60
C VAL A 876 16.84 22.78 34.84
N VAL A 877 15.72 22.80 35.59
CA VAL A 877 14.94 21.59 35.87
C VAL A 877 13.98 21.23 34.77
N GLY A 878 13.91 22.07 33.73
CA GLY A 878 13.43 21.76 32.41
C GLY A 878 12.04 21.19 32.27
N GLN A 879 11.20 21.13 33.30
CA GLN A 879 9.90 20.51 33.19
C GLN A 879 8.93 20.88 34.34
N LYS A 880 8.65 22.13 34.55
CA LYS A 880 7.45 22.47 35.33
C LYS A 880 6.38 23.07 34.45
N LYS A 881 5.25 22.33 34.29
CA LYS A 881 4.02 22.84 33.70
C LYS A 881 3.54 24.08 34.47
N ARG A 882 3.57 25.23 33.78
CA ARG A 882 2.85 26.42 34.25
C ARG A 882 1.66 26.62 33.31
N ARG A 883 0.43 26.49 33.80
CA ARG A 883 -0.81 26.59 33.01
C ARG A 883 -0.88 25.62 31.82
N GLY A 884 -0.36 24.39 31.96
CA GLY A 884 -0.43 23.34 30.93
C GLY A 884 0.66 23.38 29.86
N ARG A 885 1.60 24.31 29.88
CA ARG A 885 2.72 24.42 28.91
C ARG A 885 4.05 24.02 29.57
N ILE A 886 4.90 23.35 28.78
CA ILE A 886 6.29 23.01 29.12
C ILE A 886 7.14 24.18 28.64
N TYR A 887 7.91 24.82 29.55
CA TYR A 887 8.86 25.87 29.19
C TYR A 887 10.23 25.26 28.95
N THR A 888 10.45 24.91 27.69
CA THR A 888 11.78 24.62 27.15
C THR A 888 11.94 25.39 25.87
N TRP A 889 13.02 26.10 25.71
CA TRP A 889 13.39 26.65 24.40
C TRP A 889 13.80 25.51 23.46
N GLY A 890 13.33 25.57 22.23
CA GLY A 890 13.82 24.69 21.18
C GLY A 890 15.23 25.07 20.72
N GLU A 891 15.78 24.28 19.82
CA GLU A 891 17.15 24.50 19.31
C GLU A 891 17.32 25.90 18.69
N GLN A 892 16.34 26.35 17.92
CA GLN A 892 16.37 27.67 17.28
C GLN A 892 16.36 28.82 18.29
N GLU A 893 15.56 28.70 19.33
CA GLU A 893 15.46 29.69 20.40
C GLU A 893 16.75 29.69 21.25
N ASN A 894 17.33 28.53 21.52
CA ASN A 894 18.60 28.40 22.17
C ASN A 894 19.71 29.12 21.41
N ASN A 895 19.77 28.89 20.09
CA ASN A 895 20.75 29.54 19.21
C ASN A 895 20.56 31.05 19.19
N LEU A 896 19.30 31.52 19.18
CA LEU A 896 19.00 32.94 19.22
C LEU A 896 19.45 33.58 20.54
N ILE A 897 19.18 32.95 21.70
CA ILE A 897 19.64 33.42 23.00
C ILE A 897 21.19 33.46 23.07
N GLN A 898 21.84 32.43 22.56
CA GLN A 898 23.30 32.32 22.60
C GLN A 898 24.00 33.29 21.64
N SER A 899 23.32 33.74 20.58
CA SER A 899 23.85 34.75 19.66
C SER A 899 23.98 36.16 20.27
N GLY A 900 23.47 36.36 21.47
CA GLY A 900 23.44 37.68 22.09
C GLY A 900 22.35 38.59 21.54
N PHE A 901 21.25 38.02 21.06
CA PHE A 901 20.13 38.70 20.45
C PHE A 901 19.52 39.76 21.37
N ASP A 902 19.49 41.02 20.95
CA ASP A 902 18.88 42.13 21.69
C ASP A 902 17.39 42.26 21.29
N GLU A 903 16.51 41.70 22.11
CA GLU A 903 15.05 41.72 21.87
C GLU A 903 14.49 43.16 21.83
N VAL A 904 15.01 44.07 22.65
CA VAL A 904 14.52 45.45 22.69
C VAL A 904 14.87 46.17 21.39
N ALA A 905 16.12 46.11 21.00
CA ALA A 905 16.60 46.73 19.77
C ALA A 905 15.83 46.18 18.56
N PHE A 906 15.67 44.85 18.50
CA PHE A 906 14.97 44.18 17.40
C PHE A 906 13.49 44.56 17.34
N LEU A 907 12.77 44.49 18.43
CA LEU A 907 11.33 44.82 18.46
C LEU A 907 11.10 46.32 18.24
N THR A 908 11.97 47.18 18.76
CA THR A 908 11.90 48.64 18.52
C THR A 908 12.10 48.97 17.04
N ALA A 909 13.09 48.36 16.38
CA ALA A 909 13.30 48.51 14.96
C ALA A 909 12.10 48.03 14.12
N ASN A 910 11.32 47.09 14.63
CA ASN A 910 10.14 46.55 13.97
C ASN A 910 8.80 47.13 14.50
N ALA A 911 8.81 48.14 15.37
CA ALA A 911 7.60 48.74 15.98
C ALA A 911 6.63 49.27 14.94
N GLY A 912 7.12 49.91 13.86
CA GLY A 912 6.30 50.42 12.76
C GLY A 912 5.55 49.28 12.06
N PHE A 913 6.20 48.20 11.72
CA PHE A 913 5.56 47.04 11.10
C PHE A 913 4.56 46.33 12.05
N MET A 914 4.91 46.23 13.33
CA MET A 914 3.98 45.67 14.31
C MET A 914 2.74 46.55 14.47
N SER A 915 2.89 47.85 14.46
CA SER A 915 1.78 48.81 14.49
C SER A 915 0.82 48.62 13.31
N GLU A 916 1.36 48.47 12.10
CA GLU A 916 0.58 48.15 10.90
C GLU A 916 -0.08 46.79 10.97
N ALA A 917 0.70 45.74 11.35
CA ALA A 917 0.20 44.36 11.44
C ALA A 917 -0.87 44.16 12.51
N LEU A 918 -0.90 45.01 13.56
CA LEU A 918 -1.88 44.97 14.63
C LEU A 918 -3.01 46.00 14.41
N GLU A 919 -2.93 46.84 13.37
CA GLU A 919 -3.90 47.91 13.05
C GLU A 919 -4.08 48.88 14.23
N ILE A 920 -2.97 49.40 14.74
CA ILE A 920 -2.95 50.30 15.91
C ILE A 920 -2.05 51.52 15.73
N GLY A 921 -2.20 52.51 16.62
CA GLY A 921 -1.42 53.74 16.57
C GLY A 921 0.03 53.61 16.97
N THR A 922 0.29 52.89 18.07
CA THR A 922 1.63 52.83 18.67
C THR A 922 1.97 51.47 19.25
N VAL A 923 3.24 51.10 19.10
CA VAL A 923 3.88 49.94 19.77
C VAL A 923 5.05 50.50 20.58
N GLU A 924 5.03 50.30 21.88
CA GLU A 924 6.09 50.69 22.76
C GLU A 924 6.84 49.45 23.28
N VAL A 925 8.14 49.50 23.22
CA VAL A 925 8.98 48.36 23.61
C VAL A 925 9.92 48.81 24.72
N TYR A 926 9.90 48.10 25.84
CA TYR A 926 10.76 48.37 26.99
C TYR A 926 11.40 47.09 27.49
N ARG A 927 12.58 47.21 28.05
CA ARG A 927 13.10 46.14 28.91
C ARG A 927 12.39 46.18 30.26
N ALA A 928 12.09 45.03 30.83
CA ALA A 928 11.45 44.98 32.13
C ALA A 928 12.30 45.68 33.20
N GLY A 929 11.77 46.74 33.79
CA GLY A 929 12.44 47.64 34.75
C GLY A 929 12.79 49.00 34.21
N ASP A 930 12.77 49.22 32.87
CA ASP A 930 13.15 50.53 32.28
C ASP A 930 11.93 51.40 31.92
N GLY A 931 10.71 50.87 32.01
CA GLY A 931 9.47 51.58 31.68
C GLY A 931 8.35 51.29 32.70
N GLU A 932 7.15 51.82 32.42
CA GLU A 932 5.98 51.57 33.23
C GLU A 932 5.56 50.09 33.19
N ASP A 933 5.50 49.44 34.35
CA ASP A 933 5.00 48.03 34.43
C ASP A 933 3.48 47.97 34.37
N VAL A 934 2.98 47.94 33.15
CA VAL A 934 1.54 47.85 32.88
C VAL A 934 1.03 46.45 33.20
N ALA A 935 0.07 46.38 34.11
CA ALA A 935 -0.57 45.14 34.56
C ALA A 935 0.39 44.09 35.11
N GLY A 936 1.56 44.46 35.69
CA GLY A 936 2.53 43.53 36.27
C GLY A 936 3.23 42.61 35.29
N LYS A 937 3.31 43.03 33.99
CA LYS A 937 3.82 42.17 32.91
C LYS A 937 5.35 42.11 32.89
N ALA A 938 6.02 43.15 33.38
CA ALA A 938 7.49 43.18 33.49
C ALA A 938 8.05 41.96 34.26
N ARG A 939 7.45 41.66 35.41
CA ARG A 939 7.87 40.53 36.26
C ARG A 939 7.70 39.18 35.58
N SER A 940 6.66 39.03 34.78
CA SER A 940 6.34 37.76 34.12
C SER A 940 7.07 37.54 32.76
N SER A 941 7.82 38.54 32.29
CA SER A 941 8.55 38.45 31.01
C SER A 941 9.73 37.46 31.12
N LEU A 942 9.92 36.64 30.07
CA LEU A 942 11.01 35.69 29.94
C LEU A 942 11.75 35.94 28.65
N PRO A 943 13.02 35.50 28.52
CA PRO A 943 13.74 35.55 27.24
C PRO A 943 12.91 34.96 26.08
N LEU A 944 12.74 35.68 25.00
CA LEU A 944 11.90 35.35 23.84
C LEU A 944 10.39 35.14 24.15
N GLU A 945 9.94 35.54 25.35
CA GLU A 945 8.54 35.57 25.77
C GLU A 945 8.20 36.86 26.48
N PRO A 946 8.07 37.98 25.74
CA PRO A 946 7.84 39.26 26.38
C PRO A 946 6.44 39.36 27.01
N GLY A 947 6.31 40.19 28.05
CA GLY A 947 5.04 40.57 28.60
C GLY A 947 4.32 41.55 27.66
N ILE A 948 3.03 41.35 27.41
CA ILE A 948 2.24 42.20 26.51
C ILE A 948 1.05 42.77 27.24
N ALA A 949 0.87 44.09 27.16
CA ALA A 949 -0.25 44.82 27.73
C ALA A 949 -0.84 45.76 26.67
N TRP A 950 -2.16 45.95 26.66
CA TRP A 950 -2.90 46.81 25.77
C TRP A 950 -3.43 48.02 26.50
N ARG A 951 -3.41 49.20 25.84
CA ARG A 951 -3.99 50.45 26.29
C ARG A 951 -5.02 51.01 25.31
#